data_849b0f1f06cf8df19ccbd6fc381e4185
#
_entry.id   849b0f1f06cf8df19ccbd6fc381e4185
#
_cell.length_a   1.000
_cell.length_b   1.000
_cell.length_c   1.000
_cell.angle_alpha   90.00
_cell.angle_beta   90.00
_cell.angle_gamma   90.00
#
_symmetry.space_group_name_H-M   'P 1'
#
loop_
_entity.id
_entity.type
_entity.pdbx_description
1 polymer ?
#
loop_
_entity_poly.entity_id
_entity_poly.type
_entity_poly.pdbx_seq_one_letter_code
_entity_poly.pdbx_strand_id
1 'polypeptide(L)'
;MKRAYLICLFQCLATTFLLSQSNPVPLLTQSAKVAPPVGAFEADPKAQARILDSYGKLPLSFEANHGQADLRVRFLSRTGGYTVFLTADEAVLALRGSAEKRPAPKGASGFRGATVSLKRYPDTNPNPDPNPNPDANLNPATRMTGGVLRMKLRNANPAAKITGTDELAGTNNYFIGNDPAKWRTNVPTYAKVKYEGIYSGIDLVYYGNQRQLEYDFIVAPGADPRRIAFDVRGAKRIRRDAHGDLVLKVGEAEIRWHKPVVYQEKDGARREIAARYALIDTNRVGFIVAKYDANRPLYIDPLIYSTFLGGNQVDAGYAVAVDSGGNAYITGETHSTNFPTMNPLQPAYGGSGDAFVTKINPAGSALVYSTYLGGSGQEIGYGIAVDSVGNAYVTGYTTSSDFPTMNPLQPANGGSGDAFVAKINPAGSALVYSTYLGGSQVEQGHGIAADSAGNAYVTGYTSSTDFPTMNPLQPSYGGDYYDAFVAKINPGGSAFVYSTYVGGSGRDYGGGIAVDSAGNAYITGGTSSTDFPTMSPLQPVNAGGYYDVFVAKINPAGSAFIYSTYLGGSGDDGGSGIAVDSAGNAYVSGATASSNFPTTPGAFQTTYGGGSYDAFVSKLNPSGSALIYSTYIGGSGDDGGSGIAVDSAGNAYVSGETHSTNFPTTPSALKTVCNSLCAENGDAFVTRLNPTGSALFYSTYLGGGNRDWGYGIAVDSVGNTYVAGGTDSNDFPTKNPLQAGRDGLEDAFVSKFHLMATTTTALSSSSNPSTYGQGVTFTAVVSSSVGAPPDGEAVMFMKGTTLLGTGTLSGGSASFVTSTLPVGTSSLKAVYGGDSNFNGSTSKVVKQVVSKATSTTALTSSPNPSNFGQAVTFTASVTPQFSGTVKGSVTFYDGTTTLKTVALSGGAAKFTTSTLTSGLHSITATYNGSTNFIGSSASLTQTVN
;
A
#
# COMPACT_ATOMS: atom_id res chain seq x y z
N MET A 1 22.50 11.83 -51.38
CA MET A 1 22.37 10.65 -52.26
C MET A 1 21.89 9.51 -51.39
N LYS A 2 20.65 9.26 -51.45
CA LYS A 2 19.92 8.20 -52.16
C LYS A 2 20.26 6.78 -51.72
N ARG A 3 19.25 6.18 -51.12
CA ARG A 3 18.68 4.82 -51.33
C ARG A 3 19.23 3.71 -50.40
N ALA A 4 18.48 2.74 -49.97
CA ALA A 4 17.04 2.41 -49.94
C ALA A 4 16.90 1.00 -49.35
N TYR A 5 15.80 0.78 -48.62
CA TYR A 5 15.02 -0.48 -48.46
C TYR A 5 15.67 -1.85 -48.66
N LEU A 6 15.48 -2.77 -47.71
CA LEU A 6 14.78 -4.02 -48.03
C LEU A 6 14.13 -4.68 -46.80
N ILE A 7 12.81 -4.82 -46.92
CA ILE A 7 11.95 -5.71 -46.14
C ILE A 7 12.07 -7.12 -46.73
N CYS A 8 12.15 -8.15 -45.90
CA CYS A 8 11.76 -9.50 -46.29
C CYS A 8 11.02 -10.24 -45.19
N LEU A 9 9.69 -10.32 -45.38
CA LEU A 9 8.83 -11.40 -44.85
C LEU A 9 9.23 -12.73 -45.49
N PHE A 10 9.22 -13.82 -44.70
CA PHE A 10 8.89 -15.16 -45.26
C PHE A 10 8.06 -15.98 -44.30
N GLN A 11 6.91 -16.36 -44.81
CA GLN A 11 5.96 -17.34 -44.29
C GLN A 11 6.35 -18.76 -44.66
N CYS A 12 5.89 -19.71 -43.86
CA CYS A 12 5.45 -21.09 -44.18
C CYS A 12 6.34 -22.01 -44.98
N LEU A 13 6.55 -23.19 -44.43
CA LEU A 13 6.13 -24.44 -45.13
C LEU A 13 6.09 -25.65 -44.19
N ALA A 14 4.90 -26.22 -44.14
CA ALA A 14 4.66 -27.61 -43.62
C ALA A 14 5.14 -28.63 -44.68
N THR A 15 5.71 -29.74 -44.22
CA THR A 15 5.79 -30.93 -45.03
C THR A 15 5.42 -32.16 -44.23
N THR A 16 4.36 -32.78 -44.66
CA THR A 16 3.81 -34.10 -44.43
C THR A 16 4.65 -35.20 -45.10
N PHE A 17 4.75 -36.37 -44.52
CA PHE A 17 4.81 -37.69 -45.23
C PHE A 17 4.45 -38.76 -44.19
N LEU A 18 3.29 -39.40 -44.27
CA LEU A 18 2.75 -40.50 -45.06
C LEU A 18 3.25 -41.88 -44.60
N LEU A 19 2.32 -42.61 -44.00
CA LEU A 19 1.62 -43.87 -44.40
C LEU A 19 2.35 -45.19 -44.25
N SER A 20 1.74 -46.09 -43.52
CA SER A 20 1.17 -47.33 -44.09
C SER A 20 0.38 -48.15 -43.06
N GLN A 21 -0.93 -48.34 -43.37
CA GLN A 21 -1.70 -49.58 -43.58
C GLN A 21 -1.97 -50.42 -42.33
N SER A 22 -3.16 -50.51 -41.91
CA SER A 22 -4.45 -51.13 -42.41
C SER A 22 -4.68 -52.50 -41.79
N ASN A 23 -5.71 -52.72 -41.04
CA ASN A 23 -6.97 -53.37 -41.31
C ASN A 23 -7.66 -53.87 -40.02
N PRO A 24 -8.88 -54.49 -40.04
CA PRO A 24 -10.09 -53.75 -39.65
C PRO A 24 -10.83 -54.37 -38.43
N VAL A 25 -11.88 -53.64 -38.03
CA VAL A 25 -12.92 -53.90 -37.03
C VAL A 25 -13.47 -55.37 -37.02
N PRO A 26 -13.92 -55.84 -35.81
CA PRO A 26 -15.34 -56.12 -35.71
C PRO A 26 -16.02 -55.44 -34.51
N LEU A 27 -17.22 -54.92 -34.78
CA LEU A 27 -18.24 -54.57 -33.81
C LEU A 27 -18.55 -55.75 -32.89
N LEU A 28 -18.53 -55.53 -31.60
CA LEU A 28 -19.29 -56.33 -30.63
C LEU A 28 -19.96 -55.36 -29.65
N THR A 29 -21.28 -55.31 -29.76
CA THR A 29 -22.20 -54.75 -28.80
C THR A 29 -22.01 -55.39 -27.43
N GLN A 30 -21.64 -54.59 -26.42
CA GLN A 30 -21.89 -54.95 -25.03
C GLN A 30 -22.38 -53.71 -24.25
N SER A 31 -23.44 -53.97 -23.53
CA SER A 31 -24.22 -53.08 -22.69
C SER A 31 -23.32 -52.22 -21.77
N ALA A 32 -23.60 -50.93 -21.70
CA ALA A 32 -23.02 -49.98 -20.76
C ALA A 32 -23.33 -50.41 -19.33
N LYS A 33 -22.32 -50.94 -18.62
CA LYS A 33 -22.29 -50.94 -17.16
C LYS A 33 -21.94 -49.56 -16.71
N VAL A 34 -22.88 -48.93 -16.01
CA VAL A 34 -22.68 -47.68 -15.27
C VAL A 34 -21.46 -47.87 -14.33
N ALA A 35 -20.42 -47.08 -14.58
CA ALA A 35 -19.27 -47.02 -13.66
C ALA A 35 -19.75 -46.54 -12.28
N PRO A 36 -19.20 -47.05 -11.17
CA PRO A 36 -19.51 -46.49 -9.84
C PRO A 36 -19.04 -45.07 -9.74
N PRO A 37 -19.69 -44.22 -8.91
CA PRO A 37 -19.28 -42.84 -8.74
C PRO A 37 -17.83 -42.78 -8.25
N VAL A 38 -17.04 -41.93 -8.90
CA VAL A 38 -15.67 -41.65 -8.51
C VAL A 38 -15.70 -41.21 -7.05
N GLY A 39 -15.05 -42.01 -6.19
CA GLY A 39 -14.94 -41.73 -4.76
C GLY A 39 -14.41 -40.28 -4.56
N ALA A 40 -15.02 -39.58 -3.64
CA ALA A 40 -14.54 -38.27 -3.19
C ALA A 40 -13.05 -38.43 -2.87
N PHE A 41 -12.21 -37.67 -3.56
CA PHE A 41 -10.84 -37.46 -3.15
C PHE A 41 -10.89 -36.86 -1.76
N GLU A 42 -10.59 -37.58 -0.72
CA GLU A 42 -10.20 -36.98 0.55
C GLU A 42 -8.92 -36.20 0.26
N ALA A 43 -9.08 -34.87 0.23
CA ALA A 43 -7.94 -33.97 0.09
C ALA A 43 -6.99 -34.23 1.26
N ASP A 44 -5.72 -34.44 0.95
CA ASP A 44 -4.65 -34.58 1.93
C ASP A 44 -4.82 -33.52 3.04
N PRO A 45 -4.93 -33.91 4.32
CA PRO A 45 -5.10 -32.97 5.42
C PRO A 45 -4.04 -31.88 5.45
N LYS A 46 -2.84 -32.14 4.92
CA LYS A 46 -1.77 -31.15 4.75
C LYS A 46 -2.05 -30.19 3.60
N ALA A 47 -2.64 -30.64 2.50
CA ALA A 47 -3.06 -29.76 1.39
C ALA A 47 -4.24 -28.88 1.81
N GLN A 48 -5.18 -29.44 2.57
CA GLN A 48 -6.32 -28.71 3.12
C GLN A 48 -5.88 -27.66 4.17
N ALA A 49 -4.88 -27.99 5.01
CA ALA A 49 -4.27 -27.06 5.93
C ALA A 49 -3.51 -25.93 5.20
N ARG A 50 -2.81 -26.22 4.10
CA ARG A 50 -2.13 -25.23 3.26
C ARG A 50 -3.10 -24.28 2.56
N ILE A 51 -4.21 -24.81 2.03
CA ILE A 51 -5.27 -24.01 1.39
C ILE A 51 -5.93 -23.11 2.45
N LEU A 52 -6.27 -23.62 3.62
CA LEU A 52 -6.83 -22.85 4.72
C LEU A 52 -5.86 -21.77 5.24
N ASP A 53 -4.58 -22.06 5.29
CA ASP A 53 -3.54 -21.09 5.68
C ASP A 53 -3.34 -20.00 4.62
N SER A 54 -3.39 -20.35 3.33
CA SER A 54 -3.32 -19.40 2.21
C SER A 54 -4.55 -18.48 2.16
N TYR A 55 -5.76 -19.04 2.35
CA TYR A 55 -6.98 -18.22 2.50
C TYR A 55 -6.93 -17.33 3.75
N GLY A 56 -6.19 -17.77 4.75
CA GLY A 56 -6.01 -17.02 5.98
C GLY A 56 -5.12 -15.78 5.87
N LYS A 57 -4.39 -15.58 4.77
CA LYS A 57 -3.43 -14.48 4.57
C LYS A 57 -3.93 -13.36 3.66
N LEU A 58 -5.15 -13.48 3.12
CA LEU A 58 -5.75 -12.42 2.31
C LEU A 58 -6.06 -11.19 3.17
N PRO A 59 -5.83 -9.96 2.66
CA PRO A 59 -6.24 -8.74 3.34
C PRO A 59 -7.74 -8.74 3.59
N LEU A 60 -8.19 -8.03 4.64
CA LEU A 60 -9.61 -7.84 4.92
C LEU A 60 -10.27 -7.20 3.70
N SER A 61 -11.16 -7.94 3.05
CA SER A 61 -12.00 -7.41 1.99
C SER A 61 -13.42 -7.24 2.50
N PHE A 62 -14.07 -6.15 2.10
CA PHE A 62 -15.46 -5.87 2.43
C PHE A 62 -16.35 -6.21 1.25
N GLU A 63 -17.33 -7.05 1.48
CA GLU A 63 -18.33 -7.42 0.51
C GLU A 63 -19.57 -6.54 0.66
N ALA A 64 -20.08 -5.99 -0.43
CA ALA A 64 -21.37 -5.33 -0.42
C ALA A 64 -22.49 -6.36 -0.11
N ASN A 65 -23.45 -6.01 0.74
CA ASN A 65 -24.57 -6.89 1.06
C ASN A 65 -25.61 -6.86 -0.05
N HIS A 66 -25.64 -7.91 -0.86
CA HIS A 66 -26.63 -8.16 -1.91
C HIS A 66 -27.72 -9.18 -1.47
N GLY A 67 -27.89 -9.35 -0.16
CA GLY A 67 -28.85 -10.28 0.44
C GLY A 67 -28.23 -11.56 1.01
N GLN A 68 -26.87 -11.62 1.13
CA GLN A 68 -26.14 -12.69 1.81
C GLN A 68 -26.07 -12.50 3.33
N ALA A 69 -26.54 -11.37 3.85
CA ALA A 69 -26.65 -11.06 5.28
C ALA A 69 -27.95 -10.28 5.59
N ASP A 70 -28.22 -10.02 6.87
CA ASP A 70 -29.34 -9.18 7.33
C ASP A 70 -29.41 -7.85 6.55
N LEU A 71 -30.60 -7.39 6.21
CA LEU A 71 -30.84 -6.19 5.39
C LEU A 71 -30.28 -4.88 6.00
N ARG A 72 -30.05 -4.85 7.31
CA ARG A 72 -29.42 -3.71 7.99
C ARG A 72 -27.92 -3.62 7.72
N VAL A 73 -27.28 -4.73 7.37
CA VAL A 73 -25.85 -4.79 7.02
C VAL A 73 -25.68 -4.17 5.65
N ARG A 74 -24.73 -3.26 5.50
CA ARG A 74 -24.34 -2.64 4.23
C ARG A 74 -23.14 -3.34 3.63
N PHE A 75 -22.16 -3.63 4.47
CA PHE A 75 -20.96 -4.36 4.10
C PHE A 75 -20.64 -5.39 5.17
N LEU A 76 -19.97 -6.46 4.78
CA LEU A 76 -19.44 -7.46 5.70
C LEU A 76 -18.05 -7.92 5.29
N SER A 77 -17.29 -8.38 6.28
CA SER A 77 -15.95 -8.96 6.07
C SER A 77 -15.77 -10.18 6.95
N ARG A 78 -15.19 -11.26 6.41
CA ARG A 78 -14.99 -12.52 7.12
C ARG A 78 -13.50 -12.84 7.25
N THR A 79 -13.08 -13.08 8.49
CA THR A 79 -11.71 -13.50 8.82
C THR A 79 -11.69 -14.88 9.47
N GLY A 80 -10.50 -15.44 9.68
CA GLY A 80 -10.33 -16.68 10.44
C GLY A 80 -10.75 -16.59 11.91
N GLY A 81 -10.67 -15.39 12.52
CA GLY A 81 -10.92 -15.16 13.95
C GLY A 81 -12.26 -14.49 14.29
N TYR A 82 -12.82 -13.69 13.37
CA TYR A 82 -14.08 -12.97 13.58
C TYR A 82 -14.76 -12.63 12.25
N THR A 83 -16.02 -12.19 12.34
CA THR A 83 -16.75 -11.61 11.20
C THR A 83 -17.15 -10.18 11.56
N VAL A 84 -16.94 -9.24 10.64
CA VAL A 84 -17.38 -7.85 10.77
C VAL A 84 -18.66 -7.65 9.97
N PHE A 85 -19.63 -6.95 10.57
CA PHE A 85 -20.81 -6.47 9.90
C PHE A 85 -20.91 -4.96 10.09
N LEU A 86 -20.95 -4.22 8.99
CA LEU A 86 -21.07 -2.77 8.97
C LEU A 86 -22.50 -2.37 8.61
N THR A 87 -23.17 -1.64 9.49
CA THR A 87 -24.54 -1.12 9.32
C THR A 87 -24.49 0.39 9.05
N ALA A 88 -25.63 1.07 9.10
CA ALA A 88 -25.68 2.52 8.91
C ALA A 88 -24.95 3.32 10.02
N ASP A 89 -24.89 2.79 11.25
CA ASP A 89 -24.35 3.50 12.42
C ASP A 89 -23.61 2.59 13.41
N GLU A 90 -23.33 1.34 13.03
CA GLU A 90 -22.73 0.37 13.94
C GLU A 90 -21.77 -0.58 13.22
N ALA A 91 -20.63 -0.89 13.83
CA ALA A 91 -19.76 -2.00 13.49
C ALA A 91 -19.95 -3.13 14.52
N VAL A 92 -20.23 -4.33 14.03
CA VAL A 92 -20.45 -5.53 14.85
C VAL A 92 -19.37 -6.55 14.56
N LEU A 93 -18.60 -6.95 15.58
CA LEU A 93 -17.56 -7.96 15.49
C LEU A 93 -18.04 -9.24 16.20
N ALA A 94 -18.28 -10.29 15.45
CA ALA A 94 -18.64 -11.62 15.96
C ALA A 94 -17.38 -12.48 16.05
N LEU A 95 -16.88 -12.72 17.27
CA LEU A 95 -15.67 -13.48 17.55
C LEU A 95 -15.95 -14.98 17.48
N ARG A 96 -15.03 -15.75 16.85
CA ARG A 96 -15.08 -17.21 16.87
C ARG A 96 -14.37 -17.72 18.11
N GLY A 97 -15.06 -18.54 18.94
CA GLY A 97 -14.45 -19.20 20.09
C GLY A 97 -13.56 -20.37 19.66
N SER A 98 -12.48 -20.63 20.40
CA SER A 98 -11.70 -21.85 20.26
C SER A 98 -12.56 -23.08 20.57
N ALA A 99 -12.50 -24.12 19.74
CA ALA A 99 -13.16 -25.40 20.03
C ALA A 99 -12.56 -26.00 21.30
N GLU A 100 -13.32 -26.10 22.37
CA GLU A 100 -12.92 -26.89 23.55
C GLU A 100 -12.73 -28.35 23.12
N LYS A 101 -11.52 -28.89 23.28
CA LYS A 101 -11.30 -30.33 23.26
C LYS A 101 -11.99 -30.92 24.46
N ARG A 102 -13.17 -31.53 24.24
CA ARG A 102 -13.78 -32.39 25.27
C ARG A 102 -12.79 -33.54 25.57
N PRO A 103 -12.52 -33.82 26.85
CA PRO A 103 -11.81 -35.05 27.19
C PRO A 103 -12.67 -36.27 26.74
N ALA A 104 -12.04 -37.18 26.02
CA ALA A 104 -12.70 -38.42 25.60
C ALA A 104 -13.20 -39.22 26.81
N PRO A 105 -14.42 -39.72 26.82
CA PRO A 105 -14.89 -40.58 27.88
C PRO A 105 -14.10 -41.88 27.85
N LYS A 106 -13.46 -42.24 28.96
CA LYS A 106 -12.80 -43.52 29.15
C LYS A 106 -13.83 -44.67 29.12
N GLY A 107 -13.68 -45.56 28.18
CA GLY A 107 -14.24 -46.87 28.19
C GLY A 107 -15.53 -47.10 27.34
N ALA A 108 -15.31 -47.62 26.13
CA ALA A 108 -16.16 -48.67 25.53
C ALA A 108 -15.45 -49.19 24.25
N SER A 109 -15.05 -50.43 24.32
CA SER A 109 -14.57 -51.25 23.22
C SER A 109 -15.72 -51.67 22.32
N GLY A 110 -15.51 -51.60 20.99
CA GLY A 110 -16.21 -52.41 19.99
C GLY A 110 -17.57 -51.89 19.53
N PHE A 111 -17.65 -51.48 18.27
CA PHE A 111 -18.55 -52.08 17.29
C PHE A 111 -18.33 -51.44 15.90
N ARG A 112 -18.37 -52.33 14.91
CA ARG A 112 -18.25 -52.01 13.46
C ARG A 112 -19.60 -51.51 12.94
N GLY A 113 -19.49 -50.53 12.00
CA GLY A 113 -20.43 -50.33 10.87
C GLY A 113 -21.83 -49.86 11.21
N ALA A 114 -22.13 -48.63 10.89
CA ALA A 114 -23.47 -48.18 10.54
C ALA A 114 -23.43 -46.95 9.60
N THR A 115 -23.97 -47.17 8.44
CA THR A 115 -24.38 -46.18 7.44
C THR A 115 -25.47 -45.30 8.00
N VAL A 116 -25.26 -43.99 8.04
CA VAL A 116 -26.32 -43.03 8.44
C VAL A 116 -26.97 -42.44 7.20
N SER A 117 -28.25 -42.86 7.01
CA SER A 117 -29.18 -42.33 6.02
C SER A 117 -29.68 -40.98 6.45
N LEU A 118 -29.59 -39.98 5.60
CA LEU A 118 -30.19 -38.67 5.81
C LEU A 118 -31.69 -38.69 5.61
N LYS A 119 -32.49 -38.58 6.68
CA LYS A 119 -33.91 -38.31 6.61
C LYS A 119 -34.17 -36.82 6.52
N ARG A 120 -34.89 -36.40 5.46
CA ARG A 120 -35.51 -35.09 5.30
C ARG A 120 -36.65 -34.92 6.28
N TYR A 121 -36.77 -33.75 6.89
CA TYR A 121 -38.03 -33.24 7.49
C TYR A 121 -38.51 -32.01 6.75
N PRO A 122 -39.80 -31.86 6.48
CA PRO A 122 -40.38 -30.73 5.77
C PRO A 122 -40.60 -29.54 6.69
N ASP A 123 -40.32 -28.39 6.17
CA ASP A 123 -40.44 -27.07 6.79
C ASP A 123 -41.91 -26.62 6.71
N THR A 124 -42.58 -26.46 7.83
CA THR A 124 -43.85 -25.71 7.92
C THR A 124 -43.86 -24.91 9.22
N ASN A 125 -43.54 -23.62 9.18
CA ASN A 125 -44.03 -22.67 10.15
C ASN A 125 -44.11 -21.25 9.58
N PRO A 126 -45.33 -20.69 9.41
CA PRO A 126 -45.55 -19.33 8.94
C PRO A 126 -45.84 -18.42 10.16
N ASN A 127 -44.76 -17.88 10.79
CA ASN A 127 -44.93 -16.71 11.64
C ASN A 127 -43.57 -16.00 11.82
N PRO A 128 -43.39 -14.74 11.41
CA PRO A 128 -42.13 -14.03 11.57
C PRO A 128 -41.99 -13.52 13.01
N ASP A 129 -40.97 -14.02 13.71
CA ASP A 129 -40.53 -13.52 15.01
C ASP A 129 -40.01 -12.08 14.89
N PRO A 130 -40.52 -11.10 15.68
CA PRO A 130 -40.12 -9.70 15.59
C PRO A 130 -38.76 -9.39 16.22
N ASN A 131 -37.97 -10.40 16.66
CA ASN A 131 -36.65 -10.19 17.25
C ASN A 131 -35.60 -11.10 16.61
N PRO A 132 -35.03 -10.74 15.44
CA PRO A 132 -34.05 -11.59 14.77
C PRO A 132 -32.76 -11.64 15.58
N ASN A 133 -32.53 -12.77 16.25
CA ASN A 133 -31.25 -13.15 16.80
C ASN A 133 -30.29 -13.37 15.62
N PRO A 134 -29.16 -12.64 15.51
CA PRO A 134 -28.21 -12.82 14.42
C PRO A 134 -27.59 -14.22 14.34
N ASP A 135 -27.80 -15.07 15.35
CA ASP A 135 -27.30 -16.46 15.40
C ASP A 135 -28.21 -17.48 14.70
N ALA A 136 -29.41 -17.10 14.20
CA ALA A 136 -30.42 -18.04 13.69
C ALA A 136 -30.12 -18.64 12.31
N ASN A 137 -29.13 -18.16 11.57
CA ASN A 137 -28.78 -18.69 10.26
C ASN A 137 -27.45 -19.46 10.21
N LEU A 138 -26.91 -19.85 11.36
CA LEU A 138 -25.74 -20.72 11.44
C LEU A 138 -26.23 -22.13 11.80
N ASN A 139 -25.77 -23.13 11.03
CA ASN A 139 -26.00 -24.56 11.20
C ASN A 139 -26.01 -24.95 12.69
N PRO A 140 -27.07 -25.63 13.23
CA PRO A 140 -27.22 -25.88 14.67
C PRO A 140 -26.14 -26.73 15.33
N ALA A 141 -25.13 -27.21 14.57
CA ALA A 141 -24.07 -28.06 15.09
C ALA A 141 -22.85 -27.27 15.63
N THR A 142 -22.81 -25.92 15.49
CA THR A 142 -21.66 -25.13 15.97
C THR A 142 -22.17 -24.06 16.93
N ARG A 143 -22.33 -24.38 18.19
CA ARG A 143 -22.50 -23.39 19.25
C ARG A 143 -21.23 -22.59 19.36
N MET A 144 -21.24 -21.35 18.84
CA MET A 144 -20.11 -20.43 18.99
C MET A 144 -20.00 -19.99 20.46
N THR A 145 -18.92 -20.35 21.13
CA THR A 145 -18.56 -19.86 22.48
C THR A 145 -17.88 -18.48 22.43
N GLY A 146 -17.81 -17.82 21.27
CA GLY A 146 -17.23 -16.51 21.07
C GLY A 146 -18.17 -15.36 21.43
N GLY A 147 -17.62 -14.26 21.92
CA GLY A 147 -18.36 -13.05 22.26
C GLY A 147 -18.71 -12.20 21.02
N VAL A 148 -19.72 -11.33 21.15
CA VAL A 148 -20.04 -10.30 20.14
C VAL A 148 -19.69 -8.94 20.70
N LEU A 149 -18.84 -8.19 20.01
CA LEU A 149 -18.51 -6.80 20.32
C LEU A 149 -19.26 -5.89 19.34
N ARG A 150 -19.92 -4.86 19.86
CA ARG A 150 -20.64 -3.87 19.07
C ARG A 150 -20.12 -2.48 19.35
N MET A 151 -19.75 -1.75 18.30
CA MET A 151 -19.34 -0.35 18.34
C MET A 151 -20.41 0.48 17.64
N LYS A 152 -21.34 1.08 18.42
CA LYS A 152 -22.42 1.90 17.89
C LYS A 152 -22.05 3.38 17.93
N LEU A 153 -22.01 4.01 16.78
CA LEU A 153 -21.76 5.44 16.64
C LEU A 153 -22.92 6.26 17.19
N ARG A 154 -22.65 7.10 18.17
CA ARG A 154 -23.69 7.82 18.89
C ARG A 154 -24.06 9.12 18.21
N ASN A 155 -25.36 9.37 18.02
CA ASN A 155 -25.86 10.53 17.29
C ASN A 155 -25.30 10.66 15.88
N ALA A 156 -24.91 9.55 15.28
CA ALA A 156 -24.46 9.47 13.90
C ALA A 156 -25.58 9.84 12.95
N ASN A 157 -25.23 10.36 11.78
CA ASN A 157 -26.20 10.63 10.72
C ASN A 157 -26.68 9.31 10.08
N PRO A 158 -27.95 8.89 10.29
CA PRO A 158 -28.43 7.63 9.73
C PRO A 158 -28.57 7.65 8.20
N ALA A 159 -28.52 8.84 7.58
CA ALA A 159 -28.53 9.03 6.15
C ALA A 159 -27.13 9.27 5.56
N ALA A 160 -26.06 8.95 6.31
CA ALA A 160 -24.71 8.98 5.80
C ALA A 160 -24.60 8.07 4.56
N LYS A 161 -23.95 8.57 3.52
CA LYS A 161 -23.70 7.75 2.33
C LYS A 161 -22.59 6.76 2.63
N ILE A 162 -22.88 5.46 2.46
CA ILE A 162 -21.94 4.37 2.72
C ILE A 162 -21.56 3.74 1.38
N THR A 163 -20.27 3.75 1.05
CA THR A 163 -19.74 3.25 -0.22
C THR A 163 -18.53 2.37 0.02
N GLY A 164 -18.43 1.25 -0.73
CA GLY A 164 -17.16 0.56 -0.91
C GLY A 164 -16.25 1.42 -1.78
N THR A 165 -14.99 1.52 -1.41
CA THR A 165 -13.93 2.19 -2.18
C THR A 165 -12.75 1.26 -2.33
N ASP A 166 -11.90 1.50 -3.33
CA ASP A 166 -10.77 0.64 -3.67
C ASP A 166 -11.27 -0.79 -4.00
N GLU A 167 -12.08 -0.90 -5.07
CA GLU A 167 -12.67 -2.18 -5.52
C GLU A 167 -11.55 -3.16 -5.89
N LEU A 168 -11.64 -4.37 -5.34
CA LEU A 168 -10.67 -5.43 -5.55
C LEU A 168 -11.04 -6.26 -6.79
N ALA A 169 -10.05 -6.82 -7.47
CA ALA A 169 -10.27 -7.63 -8.67
C ALA A 169 -11.05 -8.94 -8.42
N GLY A 170 -11.20 -9.37 -7.16
CA GLY A 170 -11.91 -10.58 -6.77
C GLY A 170 -13.39 -10.34 -6.49
N THR A 171 -14.25 -11.28 -6.89
CA THR A 171 -15.67 -11.29 -6.52
C THR A 171 -16.01 -12.53 -5.70
N ASN A 172 -17.03 -12.44 -4.83
CA ASN A 172 -17.51 -13.57 -4.06
C ASN A 172 -18.82 -14.14 -4.62
N ASN A 173 -18.97 -15.46 -4.53
CA ASN A 173 -20.16 -16.18 -5.00
C ASN A 173 -20.80 -16.97 -3.86
N TYR A 174 -22.11 -16.84 -3.70
CA TYR A 174 -22.92 -17.49 -2.68
C TYR A 174 -23.97 -18.39 -3.32
N PHE A 175 -23.78 -19.68 -3.23
CA PHE A 175 -24.70 -20.72 -3.70
C PHE A 175 -25.54 -21.20 -2.52
N ILE A 176 -26.62 -20.48 -2.21
CA ILE A 176 -27.46 -20.73 -1.02
C ILE A 176 -28.62 -21.65 -1.40
N GLY A 177 -28.57 -22.90 -0.92
CA GLY A 177 -29.57 -23.93 -1.19
C GLY A 177 -29.59 -24.38 -2.67
N ASN A 178 -30.64 -25.13 -3.05
CA ASN A 178 -30.77 -25.71 -4.40
C ASN A 178 -31.56 -24.84 -5.37
N ASP A 179 -31.94 -23.62 -4.99
CA ASP A 179 -32.69 -22.69 -5.82
C ASP A 179 -31.72 -21.62 -6.40
N PRO A 180 -31.44 -21.66 -7.71
CA PRO A 180 -30.55 -20.69 -8.34
C PRO A 180 -30.98 -19.22 -8.19
N ALA A 181 -32.27 -18.95 -8.03
CA ALA A 181 -32.80 -17.59 -7.81
C ALA A 181 -32.34 -16.98 -6.47
N LYS A 182 -31.89 -17.80 -5.55
CA LYS A 182 -31.34 -17.38 -4.25
C LYS A 182 -29.82 -17.26 -4.26
N TRP A 183 -29.15 -17.62 -5.35
CA TRP A 183 -27.72 -17.47 -5.48
C TRP A 183 -27.35 -16.01 -5.66
N ARG A 184 -26.21 -15.64 -5.09
CA ARG A 184 -25.62 -14.31 -5.26
C ARG A 184 -24.22 -14.51 -5.84
N THR A 185 -24.09 -14.18 -7.11
CA THR A 185 -22.84 -14.32 -7.85
C THR A 185 -22.25 -12.94 -8.16
N ASN A 186 -20.93 -12.87 -8.34
CA ASN A 186 -20.22 -11.65 -8.68
C ASN A 186 -20.42 -10.52 -7.66
N VAL A 187 -20.51 -10.85 -6.35
CA VAL A 187 -20.58 -9.85 -5.29
C VAL A 187 -19.22 -9.14 -5.23
N PRO A 188 -19.18 -7.81 -5.49
CA PRO A 188 -17.92 -7.08 -5.51
C PRO A 188 -17.32 -6.97 -4.12
N THR A 189 -15.99 -6.94 -4.08
CA THR A 189 -15.21 -6.79 -2.86
C THR A 189 -14.40 -5.49 -2.89
N TYR A 190 -14.24 -4.86 -1.74
CA TYR A 190 -13.60 -3.56 -1.58
C TYR A 190 -12.54 -3.61 -0.49
N ALA A 191 -11.45 -2.85 -0.65
CA ALA A 191 -10.44 -2.72 0.40
C ALA A 191 -10.92 -1.81 1.54
N LYS A 192 -11.81 -0.85 1.26
CA LYS A 192 -12.29 0.13 2.23
C LYS A 192 -13.81 0.34 2.14
N VAL A 193 -14.40 0.76 3.27
CA VAL A 193 -15.80 1.22 3.34
C VAL A 193 -15.84 2.62 3.95
N LYS A 194 -16.33 3.60 3.17
CA LYS A 194 -16.39 5.00 3.57
C LYS A 194 -17.81 5.42 3.94
N TYR A 195 -17.94 6.07 5.08
CA TYR A 195 -19.15 6.74 5.57
C TYR A 195 -18.96 8.26 5.41
N GLU A 196 -19.62 8.86 4.43
CA GLU A 196 -19.53 10.29 4.17
C GLU A 196 -20.51 11.07 5.07
N GLY A 197 -19.98 12.01 5.84
CA GLY A 197 -20.76 12.86 6.72
C GLY A 197 -21.44 12.08 7.85
N ILE A 198 -20.73 11.10 8.43
CA ILE A 198 -21.26 10.30 9.57
C ILE A 198 -21.58 11.20 10.78
N TYR A 199 -20.83 12.29 10.94
CA TYR A 199 -21.23 13.46 11.73
C TYR A 199 -21.10 14.70 10.85
N SER A 200 -21.69 15.81 11.24
CA SER A 200 -21.58 17.07 10.49
C SER A 200 -20.12 17.48 10.32
N GLY A 201 -19.60 17.36 9.09
CA GLY A 201 -18.21 17.64 8.73
C GLY A 201 -17.21 16.57 9.15
N ILE A 202 -17.66 15.34 9.45
CA ILE A 202 -16.76 14.22 9.79
C ILE A 202 -17.13 13.00 8.96
N ASP A 203 -16.15 12.45 8.26
CA ASP A 203 -16.22 11.17 7.57
C ASP A 203 -15.59 10.07 8.42
N LEU A 204 -15.98 8.81 8.17
CA LEU A 204 -15.39 7.62 8.79
C LEU A 204 -15.05 6.64 7.67
N VAL A 205 -13.84 6.08 7.72
CA VAL A 205 -13.38 5.06 6.78
C VAL A 205 -13.00 3.81 7.56
N TYR A 206 -13.64 2.68 7.26
CA TYR A 206 -13.20 1.36 7.71
C TYR A 206 -12.33 0.72 6.64
N TYR A 207 -11.23 0.12 7.06
CA TYR A 207 -10.36 -0.67 6.19
C TYR A 207 -9.77 -1.84 6.96
N GLY A 208 -9.18 -2.78 6.22
CA GLY A 208 -8.56 -3.95 6.79
C GLY A 208 -7.07 -3.93 6.59
N ASN A 209 -6.32 -4.03 7.68
CA ASN A 209 -4.90 -4.30 7.66
C ASN A 209 -4.70 -5.73 8.19
N GLN A 210 -4.48 -6.66 7.27
CA GLN A 210 -4.10 -8.06 7.53
C GLN A 210 -4.91 -8.77 8.63
N ARG A 211 -6.26 -8.79 8.47
CA ARG A 211 -7.25 -9.38 9.38
C ARG A 211 -7.60 -8.55 10.61
N GLN A 212 -7.05 -7.35 10.78
CA GLN A 212 -7.49 -6.41 11.80
C GLN A 212 -8.39 -5.35 11.15
N LEU A 213 -9.50 -5.04 11.82
CA LEU A 213 -10.37 -3.94 11.41
C LEU A 213 -9.78 -2.65 11.93
N GLU A 214 -9.49 -1.73 11.03
CA GLU A 214 -9.05 -0.38 11.34
C GLU A 214 -10.10 0.65 10.91
N TYR A 215 -10.01 1.86 11.46
CA TYR A 215 -10.92 2.94 11.11
C TYR A 215 -10.28 4.31 11.33
N ASP A 216 -10.58 5.23 10.42
CA ASP A 216 -10.13 6.63 10.49
C ASP A 216 -11.31 7.58 10.54
N PHE A 217 -11.24 8.59 11.40
CA PHE A 217 -12.13 9.75 11.33
C PHE A 217 -11.42 10.92 10.68
N ILE A 218 -12.01 11.44 9.61
CA ILE A 218 -11.53 12.62 8.89
C ILE A 218 -12.41 13.80 9.30
N VAL A 219 -11.88 14.70 10.11
CA VAL A 219 -12.60 15.84 10.65
C VAL A 219 -12.29 17.07 9.78
N ALA A 220 -13.31 17.56 9.07
CA ALA A 220 -13.17 18.74 8.20
C ALA A 220 -12.91 20.02 9.02
N PRO A 221 -12.31 21.06 8.42
CA PRO A 221 -12.13 22.36 9.05
C PRO A 221 -13.42 22.91 9.65
N GLY A 222 -13.35 23.33 10.92
CA GLY A 222 -14.51 23.86 11.66
C GLY A 222 -15.46 22.80 12.22
N ALA A 223 -15.26 21.52 11.93
CA ALA A 223 -16.01 20.44 12.56
C ALA A 223 -15.45 20.13 13.97
N ASP A 224 -16.32 19.63 14.83
CA ASP A 224 -15.97 19.37 16.23
C ASP A 224 -15.70 17.87 16.47
N PRO A 225 -14.45 17.44 16.68
CA PRO A 225 -14.09 16.03 16.90
C PRO A 225 -14.68 15.45 18.20
N ARG A 226 -15.14 16.28 19.16
CA ARG A 226 -15.82 15.85 20.37
C ARG A 226 -17.20 15.22 20.10
N ARG A 227 -17.74 15.38 18.88
CA ARG A 227 -18.95 14.71 18.42
C ARG A 227 -18.74 13.20 18.18
N ILE A 228 -17.49 12.79 17.97
CA ILE A 228 -17.16 11.39 17.75
C ILE A 228 -17.25 10.68 19.10
N ALA A 229 -18.29 9.86 19.23
CA ALA A 229 -18.49 9.02 20.39
C ALA A 229 -19.19 7.73 19.98
N PHE A 230 -18.83 6.63 20.60
CA PHE A 230 -19.46 5.34 20.34
C PHE A 230 -19.72 4.57 21.64
N ASP A 231 -20.87 3.89 21.68
CA ASP A 231 -21.24 2.98 22.75
C ASP A 231 -20.68 1.59 22.40
N VAL A 232 -19.84 1.05 23.28
CA VAL A 232 -19.25 -0.28 23.17
C VAL A 232 -20.10 -1.27 23.97
N ARG A 233 -20.68 -2.26 23.31
CA ARG A 233 -21.51 -3.30 23.93
C ARG A 233 -20.90 -4.68 23.70
N GLY A 234 -21.11 -5.59 24.66
CA GLY A 234 -20.56 -6.95 24.61
C GLY A 234 -19.22 -7.12 25.34
N ALA A 235 -18.54 -6.04 25.72
CA ALA A 235 -17.38 -6.10 26.61
C ALA A 235 -17.83 -6.19 28.07
N LYS A 236 -17.28 -7.14 28.83
CA LYS A 236 -17.49 -7.28 30.28
C LYS A 236 -16.80 -6.15 31.06
N ARG A 237 -15.70 -5.62 30.51
CA ARG A 237 -14.90 -4.54 31.11
C ARG A 237 -14.18 -3.79 30.01
N ILE A 238 -14.14 -2.47 30.12
CA ILE A 238 -13.37 -1.56 29.30
C ILE A 238 -12.43 -0.79 30.24
N ARG A 239 -11.14 -0.79 29.95
CA ARG A 239 -10.15 0.00 30.69
C ARG A 239 -9.16 0.62 29.71
N ARG A 240 -8.58 1.73 30.09
CA ARG A 240 -7.40 2.27 29.40
C ARG A 240 -6.17 1.82 30.19
N ASP A 241 -5.18 1.27 29.47
CA ASP A 241 -3.91 0.88 30.09
C ASP A 241 -2.93 2.04 30.22
N ALA A 242 -1.71 1.76 30.68
CA ALA A 242 -0.67 2.77 30.89
C ALA A 242 -0.18 3.38 29.58
N HIS A 243 -0.25 2.65 28.46
CA HIS A 243 0.16 3.11 27.13
C HIS A 243 -0.93 3.96 26.42
N GLY A 244 -2.12 4.03 26.99
CA GLY A 244 -3.25 4.79 26.44
C GLY A 244 -4.19 3.97 25.56
N ASP A 245 -3.94 2.65 25.41
CA ASP A 245 -4.79 1.71 24.69
C ASP A 245 -6.08 1.41 25.45
N LEU A 246 -7.17 1.13 24.70
CA LEU A 246 -8.38 0.55 25.29
C LEU A 246 -8.30 -0.97 25.26
N VAL A 247 -8.41 -1.56 26.43
CA VAL A 247 -8.43 -3.00 26.63
C VAL A 247 -9.86 -3.42 26.95
N LEU A 248 -10.45 -4.27 26.10
CA LEU A 248 -11.84 -4.72 26.14
C LEU A 248 -11.89 -6.23 26.42
N LYS A 249 -12.47 -6.62 27.54
CA LYS A 249 -12.69 -8.04 27.87
C LYS A 249 -14.03 -8.52 27.27
N VAL A 250 -13.96 -9.40 26.26
CA VAL A 250 -15.13 -9.93 25.54
C VAL A 250 -15.17 -11.46 25.70
N GLY A 251 -16.09 -11.99 26.50
CA GLY A 251 -16.03 -13.39 26.90
C GLY A 251 -14.75 -13.67 27.69
N GLU A 252 -13.95 -14.60 27.20
CA GLU A 252 -12.61 -14.88 27.74
C GLU A 252 -11.50 -14.23 26.93
N ALA A 253 -11.83 -13.63 25.76
CA ALA A 253 -10.87 -12.91 24.92
C ALA A 253 -10.64 -11.48 25.42
N GLU A 254 -9.44 -10.97 25.17
CA GLU A 254 -9.08 -9.57 25.34
C GLU A 254 -8.85 -8.95 23.95
N ILE A 255 -9.57 -7.87 23.63
CA ILE A 255 -9.39 -7.07 22.42
C ILE A 255 -8.73 -5.78 22.83
N ARG A 256 -7.70 -5.40 22.10
CA ARG A 256 -6.96 -4.17 22.32
C ARG A 256 -7.21 -3.18 21.18
N TRP A 257 -7.63 -1.97 21.49
CA TRP A 257 -7.68 -0.84 20.57
C TRP A 257 -6.56 0.11 20.91
N HIS A 258 -5.63 0.28 20.00
CA HIS A 258 -4.45 1.10 20.22
C HIS A 258 -4.79 2.58 20.39
N LYS A 259 -3.95 3.28 21.15
CA LYS A 259 -4.06 4.73 21.36
C LYS A 259 -4.25 5.46 20.03
N PRO A 260 -5.23 6.38 19.89
CA PRO A 260 -5.44 7.09 18.63
C PRO A 260 -4.28 8.03 18.33
N VAL A 261 -3.84 8.03 17.08
CA VAL A 261 -2.93 9.04 16.56
C VAL A 261 -3.75 10.12 15.87
N VAL A 262 -3.54 11.34 16.24
CA VAL A 262 -4.26 12.50 15.73
C VAL A 262 -3.26 13.50 15.18
N TYR A 263 -3.47 13.96 13.96
CA TYR A 263 -2.56 14.90 13.33
C TYR A 263 -3.28 15.92 12.44
N GLN A 264 -2.62 17.01 12.19
CA GLN A 264 -3.00 18.00 11.20
C GLN A 264 -1.85 18.22 10.22
N GLU A 265 -2.18 18.54 8.99
CA GLU A 265 -1.21 18.96 7.99
C GLU A 265 -1.11 20.48 7.99
N LYS A 266 0.09 21.00 8.18
CA LYS A 266 0.40 22.43 8.08
C LYS A 266 1.56 22.61 7.11
N ASP A 267 1.30 23.36 6.02
CA ASP A 267 2.31 23.73 5.01
C ASP A 267 3.06 22.52 4.44
N GLY A 268 2.33 21.38 4.28
CA GLY A 268 2.86 20.09 3.83
C GLY A 268 3.47 19.21 4.94
N ALA A 269 3.63 19.73 6.16
CA ALA A 269 4.14 18.96 7.30
C ALA A 269 3.00 18.38 8.15
N ARG A 270 3.11 17.11 8.48
CA ARG A 270 2.23 16.41 9.43
C ARG A 270 2.63 16.84 10.86
N ARG A 271 1.71 17.45 11.59
CA ARG A 271 1.91 17.80 12.99
C ARG A 271 1.04 16.92 13.87
N GLU A 272 1.65 16.07 14.66
CA GLU A 272 0.91 15.26 15.62
C GLU A 272 0.26 16.15 16.68
N ILE A 273 -0.99 15.85 16.99
CA ILE A 273 -1.78 16.51 18.03
C ILE A 273 -2.00 15.50 19.14
N ALA A 274 -1.53 15.79 20.32
CA ALA A 274 -1.69 14.89 21.46
C ALA A 274 -3.15 14.51 21.64
N ALA A 275 -3.43 13.22 21.63
CA ALA A 275 -4.78 12.68 21.76
C ALA A 275 -4.82 11.41 22.60
N ARG A 276 -6.02 11.09 23.09
CA ARG A 276 -6.25 9.86 23.85
C ARG A 276 -7.72 9.49 23.82
N TYR A 277 -8.02 8.23 24.06
CA TYR A 277 -9.39 7.82 24.32
C TYR A 277 -9.95 8.43 25.61
N ALA A 278 -11.19 8.88 25.54
CA ALA A 278 -12.00 9.31 26.67
C ALA A 278 -13.00 8.21 27.02
N LEU A 279 -12.92 7.63 28.19
CA LEU A 279 -14.00 6.85 28.77
C LEU A 279 -15.00 7.85 29.37
N ILE A 280 -16.10 8.10 28.65
CA ILE A 280 -17.12 9.09 29.04
C ILE A 280 -18.00 8.51 30.14
N ASP A 281 -18.31 7.20 30.01
CA ASP A 281 -18.91 6.37 31.06
C ASP A 281 -18.46 4.90 30.90
N THR A 282 -19.08 3.96 31.57
CA THR A 282 -18.65 2.56 31.64
C THR A 282 -18.56 1.87 30.28
N ASN A 283 -19.35 2.33 29.31
CA ASN A 283 -19.43 1.71 27.96
C ASN A 283 -19.30 2.72 26.82
N ARG A 284 -19.04 3.99 27.12
CA ARG A 284 -18.94 5.03 26.10
C ARG A 284 -17.52 5.52 25.95
N VAL A 285 -17.05 5.50 24.71
CA VAL A 285 -15.73 5.93 24.31
C VAL A 285 -15.86 7.12 23.36
N GLY A 286 -15.00 8.10 23.53
CA GLY A 286 -14.79 9.24 22.62
C GLY A 286 -13.31 9.59 22.56
N PHE A 287 -13.02 10.78 22.07
CA PHE A 287 -11.64 11.27 21.93
C PHE A 287 -11.44 12.57 22.71
N ILE A 288 -10.29 12.68 23.37
CA ILE A 288 -9.78 13.95 23.87
C ILE A 288 -8.62 14.31 22.97
N VAL A 289 -8.76 15.42 22.25
CA VAL A 289 -7.75 15.96 21.35
C VAL A 289 -7.25 17.27 21.95
N ALA A 290 -5.92 17.46 22.01
CA ALA A 290 -5.31 18.72 22.49
C ALA A 290 -5.63 19.89 21.53
N LYS A 291 -5.15 21.08 21.86
CA LYS A 291 -5.38 22.30 21.04
C LYS A 291 -4.80 22.10 19.64
N TYR A 292 -5.62 22.31 18.63
CA TYR A 292 -5.31 22.18 17.21
C TYR A 292 -5.84 23.41 16.43
N ASP A 293 -5.44 23.56 15.16
CA ASP A 293 -5.93 24.61 14.27
C ASP A 293 -7.28 24.23 13.69
N ALA A 294 -8.36 24.82 14.17
CA ALA A 294 -9.72 24.52 13.72
C ALA A 294 -9.99 24.88 12.23
N ASN A 295 -9.09 25.61 11.58
CA ASN A 295 -9.22 25.94 10.15
C ASN A 295 -8.61 24.89 9.22
N ARG A 296 -8.07 23.80 9.77
CA ARG A 296 -7.42 22.71 9.02
C ARG A 296 -8.10 21.38 9.28
N PRO A 297 -8.06 20.42 8.33
CA PRO A 297 -8.50 19.05 8.59
C PRO A 297 -7.73 18.44 9.76
N LEU A 298 -8.39 17.60 10.52
CA LEU A 298 -7.81 16.80 11.58
C LEU A 298 -8.02 15.32 11.23
N TYR A 299 -6.94 14.55 11.24
CA TYR A 299 -6.96 13.12 10.97
C TYR A 299 -6.76 12.37 12.28
N ILE A 300 -7.53 11.32 12.50
CA ILE A 300 -7.41 10.43 13.67
C ILE A 300 -7.15 9.03 13.11
N ASP A 301 -5.88 8.66 13.10
CA ASP A 301 -5.33 7.50 12.38
C ASP A 301 -4.56 6.58 13.34
N PRO A 302 -4.78 5.24 13.35
CA PRO A 302 -3.89 4.28 14.00
C PRO A 302 -2.63 4.04 13.13
N LEU A 303 -1.47 4.37 13.68
CA LEU A 303 -0.16 4.19 13.01
C LEU A 303 0.23 2.71 12.94
N ILE A 304 1.05 2.29 11.95
CA ILE A 304 1.63 0.97 11.81
C ILE A 304 2.54 0.66 13.02
N TYR A 305 3.67 0.07 13.01
CA TYR A 305 4.42 -0.26 14.23
C TYR A 305 5.88 0.18 14.17
N SER A 306 6.48 0.35 15.36
CA SER A 306 7.92 0.48 15.57
C SER A 306 8.27 -0.08 16.96
N THR A 307 9.21 -1.02 17.05
CA THR A 307 9.49 -1.79 18.25
C THR A 307 10.99 -2.02 18.43
N PHE A 308 11.45 -2.05 19.68
CA PHE A 308 12.71 -2.69 20.02
C PHE A 308 12.59 -4.21 19.87
N LEU A 309 13.73 -4.86 19.71
CA LEU A 309 13.87 -6.32 19.64
C LEU A 309 15.22 -6.70 20.22
N GLY A 310 15.32 -6.88 21.51
CA GLY A 310 16.59 -7.17 22.17
C GLY A 310 16.42 -7.73 23.56
N GLY A 311 17.55 -8.02 24.20
CA GLY A 311 17.64 -8.50 25.56
C GLY A 311 18.53 -7.59 26.41
N ASN A 312 19.34 -8.17 27.29
CA ASN A 312 20.07 -7.40 28.30
C ASN A 312 21.53 -7.02 27.93
N GLN A 313 21.93 -7.27 26.69
CA GLN A 313 23.26 -6.96 26.17
C GLN A 313 23.16 -6.19 24.86
N VAL A 314 24.09 -6.40 23.91
CA VAL A 314 24.09 -5.81 22.59
C VAL A 314 23.28 -6.69 21.64
N ASP A 315 22.32 -6.09 20.94
CA ASP A 315 21.49 -6.75 19.97
C ASP A 315 21.34 -5.83 18.75
N ALA A 316 21.68 -6.28 17.53
CA ALA A 316 21.60 -5.47 16.31
C ALA A 316 20.92 -6.23 15.19
N GLY A 317 20.00 -5.57 14.45
CA GLY A 317 19.30 -6.12 13.32
C GLY A 317 19.92 -5.66 12.01
N TYR A 318 20.67 -6.51 11.30
CA TYR A 318 21.42 -6.12 10.10
C TYR A 318 20.60 -6.17 8.81
N ALA A 319 19.64 -7.09 8.71
CA ALA A 319 18.84 -7.21 7.50
C ALA A 319 17.37 -7.50 7.80
N VAL A 320 16.50 -7.06 6.89
CA VAL A 320 15.07 -7.31 6.91
C VAL A 320 14.59 -7.75 5.53
N ALA A 321 13.72 -8.77 5.50
CA ALA A 321 12.96 -9.17 4.32
C ALA A 321 11.47 -9.21 4.66
N VAL A 322 10.61 -9.13 3.65
CA VAL A 322 9.16 -9.16 3.83
C VAL A 322 8.52 -10.17 2.89
N ASP A 323 7.62 -11.02 3.42
CA ASP A 323 6.85 -11.94 2.58
C ASP A 323 5.61 -11.25 1.97
N SER A 324 4.97 -11.92 1.01
CA SER A 324 3.75 -11.41 0.36
C SER A 324 2.56 -11.20 1.32
N GLY A 325 2.62 -11.78 2.52
CA GLY A 325 1.67 -11.57 3.61
C GLY A 325 2.02 -10.35 4.48
N GLY A 326 3.17 -9.68 4.24
CA GLY A 326 3.65 -8.53 5.01
C GLY A 326 4.27 -8.90 6.35
N ASN A 327 4.63 -10.17 6.59
CA ASN A 327 5.43 -10.51 7.75
C ASN A 327 6.87 -10.04 7.53
N ALA A 328 7.46 -9.41 8.54
CA ALA A 328 8.86 -9.01 8.53
C ALA A 328 9.74 -10.13 9.08
N TYR A 329 10.83 -10.43 8.37
CA TYR A 329 11.85 -11.38 8.78
C TYR A 329 13.13 -10.59 9.03
N ILE A 330 13.72 -10.73 10.19
CA ILE A 330 14.87 -9.97 10.63
C ILE A 330 15.98 -10.96 11.03
N THR A 331 17.20 -10.65 10.66
CA THR A 331 18.40 -11.31 11.16
C THR A 331 19.42 -10.28 11.64
N GLY A 332 20.31 -10.70 12.51
CA GLY A 332 21.35 -9.88 13.06
C GLY A 332 22.21 -10.67 14.05
N GLU A 333 22.76 -9.97 15.01
CA GLU A 333 23.49 -10.60 16.12
C GLU A 333 22.83 -10.27 17.45
N THR A 334 23.00 -11.17 18.42
CA THR A 334 22.60 -11.00 19.81
C THR A 334 23.70 -11.53 20.75
N HIS A 335 24.04 -10.74 21.75
CA HIS A 335 24.84 -11.15 22.87
C HIS A 335 24.00 -11.43 24.13
N SER A 336 22.68 -11.35 23.96
CA SER A 336 21.73 -11.46 25.08
C SER A 336 21.27 -12.90 25.28
N THR A 337 21.54 -13.45 26.47
CA THR A 337 21.02 -14.77 26.88
C THR A 337 19.52 -14.80 27.12
N ASN A 338 18.86 -13.63 27.16
CA ASN A 338 17.41 -13.42 27.32
C ASN A 338 16.78 -12.76 26.10
N PHE A 339 17.39 -12.84 24.91
CA PHE A 339 16.79 -12.38 23.67
C PHE A 339 15.37 -12.95 23.50
N PRO A 340 14.37 -12.14 23.05
CA PRO A 340 12.98 -12.59 22.98
C PRO A 340 12.79 -13.72 21.97
N THR A 341 12.59 -14.94 22.45
CA THR A 341 12.33 -16.12 21.62
C THR A 341 10.85 -16.49 21.58
N MET A 342 10.42 -17.08 20.48
CA MET A 342 9.05 -17.58 20.27
C MET A 342 9.09 -18.81 19.34
N ASN A 343 8.54 -19.93 19.78
CA ASN A 343 8.59 -21.19 19.01
C ASN A 343 10.00 -21.45 18.42
N PRO A 344 11.08 -21.34 19.22
CA PRO A 344 12.44 -21.30 18.69
C PRO A 344 12.89 -22.65 18.16
N LEU A 345 13.68 -22.60 17.08
CA LEU A 345 14.48 -23.73 16.60
C LEU A 345 15.61 -24.06 17.60
N GLN A 346 16.29 -23.01 18.06
CA GLN A 346 17.32 -23.02 19.09
C GLN A 346 16.85 -22.14 20.27
N PRO A 347 16.47 -22.74 21.40
CA PRO A 347 15.90 -21.99 22.52
C PRO A 347 16.92 -21.29 23.41
N ALA A 348 18.19 -21.68 23.33
CA ALA A 348 19.25 -21.20 24.21
C ALA A 348 20.35 -20.53 23.38
N TYR A 349 20.91 -19.48 23.94
CA TYR A 349 22.14 -18.82 23.51
C TYR A 349 23.32 -19.79 23.60
N GLY A 350 24.13 -19.84 22.52
CA GLY A 350 25.16 -20.88 22.37
C GLY A 350 26.56 -20.46 22.75
N GLY A 351 26.97 -19.21 22.49
CA GLY A 351 28.39 -18.88 22.51
C GLY A 351 28.81 -17.48 22.96
N SER A 352 29.66 -16.84 22.17
CA SER A 352 30.18 -15.48 22.45
C SER A 352 29.30 -14.40 21.80
N GLY A 353 28.44 -14.78 20.86
CA GLY A 353 27.43 -14.00 20.12
C GLY A 353 26.73 -14.95 19.19
N ASP A 354 25.39 -14.93 19.15
CA ASP A 354 24.63 -15.78 18.23
C ASP A 354 23.97 -14.91 17.15
N ALA A 355 23.87 -15.42 15.94
CA ALA A 355 22.90 -14.86 15.00
C ALA A 355 21.48 -15.13 15.53
N PHE A 356 20.53 -14.28 15.17
CA PHE A 356 19.12 -14.53 15.45
C PHE A 356 18.28 -14.45 14.17
N VAL A 357 17.13 -15.13 14.19
CA VAL A 357 16.14 -15.03 13.10
C VAL A 357 14.76 -14.84 13.71
N THR A 358 14.16 -13.69 13.43
CA THR A 358 12.86 -13.32 13.98
C THR A 358 11.87 -13.04 12.85
N LYS A 359 10.66 -13.62 12.95
CA LYS A 359 9.53 -13.32 12.10
C LYS A 359 8.47 -12.59 12.90
N ILE A 360 8.14 -11.37 12.50
CA ILE A 360 7.11 -10.52 13.10
C ILE A 360 5.88 -10.55 12.20
N ASN A 361 4.69 -10.64 12.81
CA ASN A 361 3.44 -10.58 12.06
C ASN A 361 3.26 -9.20 11.40
N PRO A 362 2.41 -9.09 10.39
CA PRO A 362 2.27 -7.87 9.60
C PRO A 362 1.78 -6.64 10.37
N ALA A 363 1.10 -6.85 11.50
CA ALA A 363 0.65 -5.77 12.39
C ALA A 363 1.70 -5.32 13.41
N GLY A 364 2.86 -5.99 13.47
CA GLY A 364 3.88 -5.71 14.48
C GLY A 364 3.47 -6.10 15.91
N SER A 365 2.42 -6.91 16.08
CA SER A 365 1.80 -7.17 17.38
C SER A 365 2.20 -8.49 18.03
N ALA A 366 2.93 -9.34 17.29
CA ALA A 366 3.40 -10.64 17.78
C ALA A 366 4.60 -11.17 17.01
N LEU A 367 5.49 -11.84 17.71
CA LEU A 367 6.47 -12.74 17.12
C LEU A 367 5.72 -13.98 16.58
N VAL A 368 5.97 -14.34 15.33
CA VAL A 368 5.48 -15.61 14.75
C VAL A 368 6.42 -16.74 15.15
N TYR A 369 7.71 -16.48 14.99
CA TYR A 369 8.81 -17.23 15.61
C TYR A 369 9.99 -16.28 15.85
N SER A 370 10.84 -16.63 16.79
CA SER A 370 12.11 -15.95 17.07
C SER A 370 13.07 -16.95 17.70
N THR A 371 14.26 -17.08 17.14
CA THR A 371 15.22 -18.13 17.50
C THR A 371 16.64 -17.61 17.44
N TYR A 372 17.50 -18.12 18.30
CA TYR A 372 18.94 -18.08 18.09
C TYR A 372 19.32 -18.99 16.91
N LEU A 373 20.46 -18.75 16.33
CA LEU A 373 21.09 -19.58 15.30
C LEU A 373 22.60 -19.46 15.44
N GLY A 374 23.19 -20.32 16.27
CA GLY A 374 24.62 -20.23 16.56
C GLY A 374 25.18 -21.49 17.25
N GLY A 375 26.47 -21.52 17.40
CA GLY A 375 27.22 -22.55 18.12
C GLY A 375 27.95 -22.00 19.35
N SER A 376 29.13 -22.54 19.68
CA SER A 376 29.89 -22.13 20.86
C SER A 376 30.82 -20.90 20.64
N GLY A 377 30.96 -20.43 19.40
CA GLY A 377 31.74 -19.29 19.00
C GLY A 377 30.93 -17.99 18.86
N GLN A 378 31.25 -17.21 17.83
CA GLN A 378 30.51 -16.00 17.44
C GLN A 378 29.83 -16.25 16.11
N GLU A 379 28.55 -15.89 16.04
CA GLU A 379 27.75 -15.88 14.84
C GLU A 379 27.10 -14.51 14.60
N ILE A 380 27.12 -14.07 13.34
CA ILE A 380 26.49 -12.83 12.89
C ILE A 380 25.64 -13.15 11.65
N GLY A 381 24.35 -12.82 11.66
CA GLY A 381 23.47 -12.92 10.51
C GLY A 381 23.46 -11.60 9.74
N TYR A 382 24.20 -11.51 8.63
CA TYR A 382 24.30 -10.27 7.85
C TYR A 382 23.19 -10.11 6.81
N GLY A 383 22.70 -11.19 6.23
CA GLY A 383 21.71 -11.14 5.15
C GLY A 383 20.55 -12.09 5.36
N ILE A 384 19.34 -11.65 4.97
CA ILE A 384 18.13 -12.46 4.98
C ILE A 384 17.30 -12.24 3.72
N ALA A 385 16.79 -13.33 3.15
CA ALA A 385 15.83 -13.33 2.07
C ALA A 385 14.66 -14.26 2.40
N VAL A 386 13.52 -14.10 1.71
CA VAL A 386 12.35 -14.93 1.88
C VAL A 386 11.80 -15.36 0.53
N ASP A 387 11.46 -16.67 0.38
CA ASP A 387 10.81 -17.15 -0.83
C ASP A 387 9.27 -16.98 -0.76
N SER A 388 8.61 -17.24 -1.90
CA SER A 388 7.16 -17.07 -2.04
C SER A 388 6.32 -17.99 -1.13
N VAL A 389 6.92 -19.05 -0.57
CA VAL A 389 6.25 -19.95 0.39
C VAL A 389 6.58 -19.60 1.84
N GLY A 390 7.48 -18.62 2.07
CA GLY A 390 7.81 -18.09 3.39
C GLY A 390 8.98 -18.80 4.09
N ASN A 391 9.83 -19.56 3.36
CA ASN A 391 11.10 -19.99 3.93
C ASN A 391 12.04 -18.79 4.06
N ALA A 392 12.74 -18.69 5.19
CA ALA A 392 13.79 -17.69 5.39
C ALA A 392 15.14 -18.29 4.99
N TYR A 393 15.91 -17.52 4.21
CA TYR A 393 17.29 -17.81 3.85
C TYR A 393 18.18 -16.81 4.56
N VAL A 394 19.15 -17.28 5.31
CA VAL A 394 20.04 -16.45 6.12
C VAL A 394 21.48 -16.76 5.76
N THR A 395 22.29 -15.74 5.63
CA THR A 395 23.75 -15.85 5.49
C THR A 395 24.45 -14.97 6.49
N GLY A 396 25.69 -15.29 6.79
CA GLY A 396 26.46 -14.55 7.76
C GLY A 396 27.84 -15.15 7.97
N TYR A 397 28.31 -15.02 9.17
CA TYR A 397 29.63 -15.44 9.62
C TYR A 397 29.51 -16.31 10.86
N THR A 398 30.35 -17.36 10.96
CA THR A 398 30.48 -18.21 12.14
C THR A 398 31.91 -18.58 12.42
N THR A 399 32.33 -18.47 13.70
CA THR A 399 33.60 -19.03 14.20
C THR A 399 33.41 -20.40 14.84
N SER A 400 32.17 -20.87 14.96
CA SER A 400 31.85 -22.11 15.65
C SER A 400 32.19 -23.35 14.82
N SER A 401 32.86 -24.30 15.41
CA SER A 401 33.01 -25.64 14.83
C SER A 401 31.76 -26.53 15.01
N ASP A 402 30.82 -26.11 15.85
CA ASP A 402 29.57 -26.78 16.20
C ASP A 402 28.34 -26.00 15.79
N PHE A 403 28.47 -25.09 14.79
CA PHE A 403 27.33 -24.39 14.18
C PHE A 403 26.27 -25.41 13.69
N PRO A 404 24.97 -25.17 13.96
CA PRO A 404 23.91 -26.13 13.64
C PRO A 404 23.76 -26.36 12.13
N THR A 405 24.27 -27.50 11.64
CA THR A 405 24.15 -27.90 10.23
C THR A 405 23.01 -28.89 10.00
N MET A 406 22.43 -28.87 8.80
CA MET A 406 21.38 -29.78 8.33
C MET A 406 21.58 -30.04 6.85
N ASN A 407 21.73 -31.29 6.45
CA ASN A 407 21.98 -31.68 5.04
C ASN A 407 23.08 -30.79 4.39
N PRO A 408 24.24 -30.57 5.05
CA PRO A 408 25.19 -29.59 4.63
C PRO A 408 25.95 -29.95 3.36
N LEU A 409 26.29 -28.92 2.55
CA LEU A 409 27.30 -29.02 1.49
C LEU A 409 28.69 -29.18 2.09
N GLN A 410 28.99 -28.38 3.11
CA GLN A 410 30.20 -28.37 3.90
C GLN A 410 29.84 -28.63 5.37
N PRO A 411 30.19 -29.82 5.92
CA PRO A 411 29.72 -30.19 7.25
C PRO A 411 30.54 -29.64 8.40
N ALA A 412 31.69 -29.03 8.12
CA ALA A 412 32.61 -28.52 9.13
C ALA A 412 33.16 -27.15 8.72
N ASN A 413 33.48 -26.34 9.72
CA ASN A 413 34.25 -25.10 9.54
C ASN A 413 35.61 -25.43 8.92
N GLY A 414 35.99 -24.74 7.84
CA GLY A 414 37.23 -24.99 7.10
C GLY A 414 38.41 -24.20 7.63
N GLY A 415 38.15 -23.08 8.32
CA GLY A 415 39.18 -22.11 8.65
C GLY A 415 39.05 -21.46 10.04
N SER A 416 39.46 -20.21 10.09
CA SER A 416 39.35 -19.37 11.31
C SER A 416 37.93 -18.87 11.54
N GLY A 417 37.09 -18.92 10.52
CA GLY A 417 35.68 -18.61 10.55
C GLY A 417 35.14 -18.59 9.11
N ASP A 418 34.01 -19.25 8.92
CA ASP A 418 33.37 -19.44 7.62
C ASP A 418 32.12 -18.60 7.49
N ALA A 419 31.75 -18.29 6.27
CA ALA A 419 30.39 -17.92 5.95
C ALA A 419 29.46 -19.12 6.23
N PHE A 420 28.19 -18.85 6.54
CA PHE A 420 27.16 -19.89 6.64
C PHE A 420 25.96 -19.55 5.75
N VAL A 421 25.22 -20.58 5.37
CA VAL A 421 23.95 -20.45 4.67
C VAL A 421 22.93 -21.38 5.32
N ALA A 422 21.83 -20.82 5.82
CA ALA A 422 20.76 -21.56 6.46
C ALA A 422 19.40 -21.25 5.81
N LYS A 423 18.61 -22.29 5.55
CA LYS A 423 17.21 -22.17 5.10
C LYS A 423 16.30 -22.71 6.19
N ILE A 424 15.42 -21.85 6.70
CA ILE A 424 14.46 -22.15 7.75
C ILE A 424 13.07 -22.26 7.15
N ASN A 425 12.28 -23.26 7.59
CA ASN A 425 10.93 -23.47 7.09
C ASN A 425 9.98 -22.30 7.49
N PRO A 426 8.81 -22.14 6.84
CA PRO A 426 7.92 -21.01 7.08
C PRO A 426 7.39 -20.89 8.53
N ALA A 427 7.39 -21.98 9.28
CA ALA A 427 6.96 -22.04 10.68
C ALA A 427 8.08 -21.70 11.68
N GLY A 428 9.33 -21.58 11.24
CA GLY A 428 10.50 -21.37 12.10
C GLY A 428 10.88 -22.60 12.94
N SER A 429 10.35 -23.79 12.62
CA SER A 429 10.43 -24.97 13.46
C SER A 429 11.50 -25.98 13.05
N ALA A 430 12.12 -25.79 11.88
CA ALA A 430 13.16 -26.69 11.37
C ALA A 430 14.05 -26.00 10.33
N LEU A 431 15.31 -26.35 10.32
CA LEU A 431 16.22 -26.13 9.21
C LEU A 431 15.81 -27.04 8.04
N VAL A 432 15.69 -26.47 6.84
CA VAL A 432 15.54 -27.23 5.58
C VAL A 432 16.92 -27.71 5.15
N TYR A 433 17.89 -26.83 5.19
CA TYR A 433 19.32 -27.10 5.15
C TYR A 433 20.08 -26.01 5.88
N SER A 434 21.30 -26.33 6.31
CA SER A 434 22.25 -25.38 6.90
C SER A 434 23.66 -25.88 6.69
N THR A 435 24.57 -25.02 6.21
CA THR A 435 25.91 -25.41 5.79
C THR A 435 26.91 -24.29 6.06
N TYR A 436 28.14 -24.66 6.33
CA TYR A 436 29.28 -23.76 6.18
C TYR A 436 29.52 -23.47 4.70
N LEU A 437 30.21 -22.38 4.42
CA LEU A 437 30.66 -21.98 3.09
C LEU A 437 32.00 -21.25 3.25
N GLY A 438 33.11 -21.95 3.14
CA GLY A 438 34.43 -21.36 3.31
C GLY A 438 35.56 -22.29 2.95
N GLY A 439 36.77 -21.73 3.00
CA GLY A 439 38.04 -22.42 2.82
C GLY A 439 38.87 -22.46 4.09
N SER A 440 40.20 -22.38 3.98
CA SER A 440 41.10 -22.53 5.11
C SER A 440 41.37 -21.24 5.91
N GLN A 441 40.79 -20.10 5.50
CA GLN A 441 40.99 -18.79 6.18
C GLN A 441 39.66 -18.23 6.69
N VAL A 442 39.35 -16.96 6.35
CA VAL A 442 38.12 -16.27 6.79
C VAL A 442 37.20 -16.00 5.62
N GLU A 443 35.92 -16.34 5.78
CA GLU A 443 34.84 -16.04 4.87
C GLU A 443 33.68 -15.35 5.61
N GLN A 444 33.09 -14.32 4.98
CA GLN A 444 31.86 -13.71 5.46
C GLN A 444 30.83 -13.64 4.34
N GLY A 445 29.61 -14.09 4.57
CA GLY A 445 28.48 -13.94 3.67
C GLY A 445 27.67 -12.70 4.05
N HIS A 446 27.69 -11.65 3.20
CA HIS A 446 27.02 -10.38 3.50
C HIS A 446 25.62 -10.32 2.91
N GLY A 447 25.47 -10.65 1.63
CA GLY A 447 24.20 -10.57 0.93
C GLY A 447 23.66 -11.94 0.54
N ILE A 448 22.33 -12.11 0.62
CA ILE A 448 21.62 -13.30 0.17
C ILE A 448 20.34 -12.93 -0.57
N ALA A 449 20.07 -13.62 -1.67
CA ALA A 449 18.83 -13.53 -2.42
C ALA A 449 18.31 -14.94 -2.76
N ALA A 450 17.01 -15.07 -2.99
CA ALA A 450 16.38 -16.33 -3.39
C ALA A 450 15.60 -16.13 -4.69
N ASP A 451 15.73 -17.06 -5.64
CA ASP A 451 14.93 -17.05 -6.86
C ASP A 451 13.58 -17.79 -6.66
N SER A 452 12.70 -17.68 -7.64
CA SER A 452 11.38 -18.32 -7.62
C SER A 452 11.44 -19.87 -7.62
N ALA A 453 12.58 -20.46 -8.00
CA ALA A 453 12.82 -21.89 -7.94
C ALA A 453 13.33 -22.33 -6.55
N GLY A 454 13.67 -21.38 -5.66
CA GLY A 454 14.18 -21.63 -4.32
C GLY A 454 15.68 -21.82 -4.23
N ASN A 455 16.45 -21.46 -5.28
CA ASN A 455 17.90 -21.39 -5.19
C ASN A 455 18.30 -20.20 -4.32
N ALA A 456 19.36 -20.38 -3.50
CA ALA A 456 19.97 -19.28 -2.75
C ALA A 456 21.19 -18.74 -3.51
N TYR A 457 21.31 -17.41 -3.56
CA TYR A 457 22.44 -16.70 -4.12
C TYR A 457 23.09 -15.92 -2.99
N VAL A 458 24.37 -16.12 -2.79
CA VAL A 458 25.14 -15.53 -1.67
C VAL A 458 26.35 -14.81 -2.21
N THR A 459 26.63 -13.63 -1.66
CA THR A 459 27.87 -12.87 -1.90
C THR A 459 28.49 -12.43 -0.57
N GLY A 460 29.75 -12.15 -0.60
CA GLY A 460 30.54 -11.72 0.53
C GLY A 460 32.01 -11.62 0.15
N TYR A 461 32.89 -11.93 1.06
CA TYR A 461 34.32 -12.03 0.76
C TYR A 461 34.95 -13.32 1.30
N THR A 462 36.06 -13.73 0.70
CA THR A 462 36.89 -14.86 1.13
C THR A 462 38.37 -14.44 1.13
N SER A 463 39.09 -14.84 2.18
CA SER A 463 40.57 -14.74 2.24
C SER A 463 41.22 -16.04 1.81
N SER A 464 40.45 -17.07 1.45
CA SER A 464 40.95 -18.43 1.18
C SER A 464 41.27 -18.63 -0.29
N THR A 465 42.46 -19.12 -0.57
CA THR A 465 42.87 -19.56 -1.93
C THR A 465 42.26 -20.92 -2.31
N ASP A 466 41.64 -21.63 -1.35
CA ASP A 466 40.97 -22.93 -1.50
C ASP A 466 39.46 -22.83 -1.26
N PHE A 467 38.87 -21.62 -1.38
CA PHE A 467 37.42 -21.44 -1.33
C PHE A 467 36.71 -22.40 -2.31
N PRO A 468 35.62 -23.08 -1.91
CA PRO A 468 34.97 -24.08 -2.74
C PRO A 468 34.32 -23.50 -3.99
N THR A 469 34.93 -23.72 -5.13
CA THR A 469 34.44 -23.30 -6.45
C THR A 469 33.73 -24.42 -7.20
N MET A 470 32.71 -24.07 -8.00
CA MET A 470 31.98 -24.98 -8.88
C MET A 470 31.58 -24.24 -10.15
N ASN A 471 31.95 -24.76 -11.34
CA ASN A 471 31.67 -24.09 -12.61
C ASN A 471 32.03 -22.57 -12.57
N PRO A 472 33.23 -22.22 -12.06
CA PRO A 472 33.51 -20.84 -11.72
C PRO A 472 33.73 -19.96 -12.95
N LEU A 473 33.29 -18.70 -12.86
CA LEU A 473 33.66 -17.63 -13.76
C LEU A 473 35.17 -17.27 -13.59
N GLN A 474 35.59 -17.17 -12.32
CA GLN A 474 36.97 -16.96 -11.92
C GLN A 474 37.40 -18.14 -11.01
N PRO A 475 38.26 -19.04 -11.51
CA PRO A 475 38.61 -20.28 -10.78
C PRO A 475 39.65 -20.06 -9.68
N SER A 476 40.33 -18.93 -9.67
CA SER A 476 41.46 -18.68 -8.77
C SER A 476 41.28 -17.39 -8.02
N TYR A 477 41.69 -17.36 -6.78
CA TYR A 477 41.87 -16.19 -5.95
C TYR A 477 42.80 -15.22 -6.64
N GLY A 478 42.40 -13.93 -6.74
CA GLY A 478 43.18 -12.93 -7.50
C GLY A 478 44.07 -12.04 -6.65
N GLY A 479 43.75 -11.89 -5.40
CA GLY A 479 44.18 -10.72 -4.69
C GLY A 479 45.11 -10.83 -3.51
N ASP A 480 45.23 -9.72 -2.79
CA ASP A 480 46.20 -9.48 -1.71
C ASP A 480 45.68 -9.95 -0.36
N TYR A 481 44.40 -9.71 -0.04
CA TYR A 481 43.89 -9.97 1.30
C TYR A 481 42.52 -10.67 1.33
N TYR A 482 41.62 -10.29 0.45
CA TYR A 482 40.33 -10.96 0.24
C TYR A 482 39.74 -10.62 -1.14
N ASP A 483 39.06 -11.59 -1.73
CA ASP A 483 38.26 -11.44 -2.95
C ASP A 483 36.78 -11.57 -2.61
N ALA A 484 35.93 -10.87 -3.36
CA ALA A 484 34.51 -11.14 -3.34
C ALA A 484 34.21 -12.55 -3.89
N PHE A 485 33.15 -13.18 -3.44
CA PHE A 485 32.66 -14.42 -4.00
C PHE A 485 31.17 -14.35 -4.34
N VAL A 486 30.74 -15.22 -5.25
CA VAL A 486 29.33 -15.48 -5.54
C VAL A 486 29.08 -16.97 -5.58
N ALA A 487 28.14 -17.45 -4.78
CA ALA A 487 27.71 -18.84 -4.76
C ALA A 487 26.20 -18.96 -4.99
N LYS A 488 25.78 -19.85 -5.89
CA LYS A 488 24.40 -20.25 -6.12
C LYS A 488 24.23 -21.69 -5.64
N ILE A 489 23.36 -21.87 -4.65
CA ILE A 489 23.05 -23.17 -4.02
C ILE A 489 21.66 -23.61 -4.47
N ASN A 490 21.50 -24.91 -4.81
CA ASN A 490 20.23 -25.47 -5.24
C ASN A 490 19.16 -25.43 -4.13
N PRO A 491 17.86 -25.59 -4.45
CA PRO A 491 16.76 -25.43 -3.48
C PRO A 491 16.82 -26.37 -2.27
N GLY A 492 17.47 -27.53 -2.43
CA GLY A 492 17.65 -28.54 -1.36
C GLY A 492 18.90 -28.35 -0.53
N GLY A 493 19.77 -27.39 -0.85
CA GLY A 493 21.03 -27.17 -0.15
C GLY A 493 22.10 -28.24 -0.40
N SER A 494 21.90 -29.11 -1.39
CA SER A 494 22.71 -30.33 -1.60
C SER A 494 23.84 -30.18 -2.62
N ALA A 495 23.86 -29.10 -3.41
CA ALA A 495 24.89 -28.83 -4.38
C ALA A 495 25.01 -27.34 -4.74
N PHE A 496 26.20 -26.89 -5.08
CA PHE A 496 26.36 -25.66 -5.81
C PHE A 496 25.85 -25.81 -7.26
N VAL A 497 25.13 -24.81 -7.73
CA VAL A 497 24.85 -24.63 -9.16
C VAL A 497 26.09 -24.00 -9.81
N TYR A 498 26.65 -22.99 -9.15
CA TYR A 498 27.98 -22.43 -9.38
C TYR A 498 28.53 -21.79 -8.11
N SER A 499 29.83 -21.64 -8.03
CA SER A 499 30.52 -20.90 -6.97
C SER A 499 31.84 -20.37 -7.54
N THR A 500 32.13 -19.07 -7.37
CA THR A 500 33.22 -18.38 -8.05
C THR A 500 33.77 -17.24 -7.21
N TYR A 501 35.05 -16.98 -7.38
CA TYR A 501 35.65 -15.69 -6.97
C TYR A 501 35.17 -14.58 -7.92
N VAL A 502 35.23 -13.34 -7.46
CA VAL A 502 35.03 -12.12 -8.24
C VAL A 502 35.94 -11.04 -7.67
N GLY A 503 37.10 -10.86 -8.28
CA GLY A 503 38.09 -9.90 -7.78
C GLY A 503 39.27 -9.75 -8.73
N GLY A 504 40.12 -8.80 -8.41
CA GLY A 504 41.41 -8.56 -9.08
C GLY A 504 42.58 -8.77 -8.13
N SER A 505 43.66 -7.98 -8.31
CA SER A 505 44.86 -8.11 -7.49
C SER A 505 44.83 -7.39 -6.14
N GLY A 506 43.82 -6.57 -5.89
CA GLY A 506 43.62 -5.83 -4.63
C GLY A 506 42.64 -6.52 -3.71
N ARG A 507 41.98 -5.73 -2.85
CA ARG A 507 40.93 -6.17 -1.94
C ARG A 507 39.57 -5.95 -2.59
N ASP A 508 38.77 -7.00 -2.63
CA ASP A 508 37.46 -7.02 -3.24
C ASP A 508 36.43 -7.66 -2.31
N TYR A 509 35.33 -6.97 -2.00
CA TYR A 509 34.27 -7.52 -1.15
C TYR A 509 32.90 -7.33 -1.79
N GLY A 510 32.04 -8.34 -1.68
CA GLY A 510 30.63 -8.27 -2.05
C GLY A 510 29.79 -7.77 -0.88
N GLY A 511 29.11 -6.62 -1.04
CA GLY A 511 28.19 -6.08 -0.04
C GLY A 511 26.77 -6.59 -0.22
N GLY A 512 26.21 -6.48 -1.42
CA GLY A 512 24.82 -6.84 -1.71
C GLY A 512 24.65 -7.70 -2.95
N ILE A 513 23.56 -8.49 -2.96
CA ILE A 513 23.17 -9.34 -4.09
C ILE A 513 21.66 -9.29 -4.31
N ALA A 514 21.24 -9.22 -5.57
CA ALA A 514 19.86 -9.34 -6.00
C ALA A 514 19.75 -10.31 -7.18
N VAL A 515 18.56 -10.84 -7.44
CA VAL A 515 18.30 -11.78 -8.53
C VAL A 515 17.08 -11.33 -9.34
N ASP A 516 17.17 -11.34 -10.68
CA ASP A 516 16.03 -11.09 -11.53
C ASP A 516 15.21 -12.37 -11.81
N SER A 517 14.05 -12.21 -12.44
CA SER A 517 13.15 -13.34 -12.78
C SER A 517 13.74 -14.34 -13.76
N ALA A 518 14.82 -13.99 -14.48
CA ALA A 518 15.55 -14.87 -15.37
C ALA A 518 16.66 -15.66 -14.64
N GLY A 519 16.91 -15.34 -13.35
CA GLY A 519 17.96 -15.98 -12.54
C GLY A 519 19.36 -15.37 -12.72
N ASN A 520 19.46 -14.17 -13.30
CA ASN A 520 20.74 -13.44 -13.32
C ASN A 520 21.01 -12.88 -11.91
N ALA A 521 22.24 -13.00 -11.44
CA ALA A 521 22.69 -12.41 -10.19
C ALA A 521 23.27 -11.01 -10.43
N TYR A 522 22.86 -10.03 -9.65
CA TYR A 522 23.37 -8.68 -9.61
C TYR A 522 24.12 -8.50 -8.30
N ILE A 523 25.34 -8.08 -8.32
CA ILE A 523 26.19 -7.89 -7.15
C ILE A 523 26.80 -6.50 -7.13
N THR A 524 27.01 -5.96 -5.94
CA THR A 524 27.77 -4.73 -5.70
C THR A 524 28.64 -4.92 -4.48
N GLY A 525 29.65 -4.08 -4.38
CA GLY A 525 30.59 -4.05 -3.26
C GLY A 525 31.67 -3.00 -3.50
N GLY A 526 32.80 -3.17 -2.83
CA GLY A 526 33.98 -2.32 -3.04
C GLY A 526 35.15 -3.11 -3.63
N THR A 527 35.94 -2.45 -4.47
CA THR A 527 37.17 -2.99 -5.07
C THR A 527 38.30 -2.00 -4.94
N SER A 528 39.45 -2.45 -4.42
CA SER A 528 40.70 -1.71 -4.53
C SER A 528 41.58 -2.15 -5.73
N SER A 529 41.10 -3.12 -6.50
CA SER A 529 41.78 -3.68 -7.64
C SER A 529 41.71 -2.75 -8.83
N THR A 530 42.85 -2.40 -9.40
CA THR A 530 42.92 -1.64 -10.68
C THR A 530 42.70 -2.54 -11.89
N ASP A 531 42.74 -3.84 -11.71
CA ASP A 531 42.55 -4.93 -12.68
C ASP A 531 41.29 -5.76 -12.39
N PHE A 532 40.29 -5.21 -11.65
CA PHE A 532 39.01 -5.87 -11.43
C PHE A 532 38.39 -6.29 -12.76
N PRO A 533 37.82 -7.53 -12.86
CA PRO A 533 37.33 -8.05 -14.13
C PRO A 533 36.11 -7.29 -14.64
N THR A 534 36.28 -6.46 -15.66
CA THR A 534 35.21 -5.67 -16.29
C THR A 534 34.69 -6.32 -17.58
N MET A 535 33.42 -6.14 -17.88
CA MET A 535 32.72 -6.60 -19.08
C MET A 535 31.72 -5.54 -19.54
N SER A 536 31.88 -5.02 -20.76
CA SER A 536 31.02 -3.95 -21.30
C SER A 536 30.80 -2.80 -20.30
N PRO A 537 31.84 -2.28 -19.66
CA PRO A 537 31.73 -1.41 -18.49
C PRO A 537 31.20 -0.02 -18.82
N LEU A 538 30.43 0.56 -17.88
CA LEU A 538 30.14 2.00 -17.87
C LEU A 538 31.40 2.81 -17.55
N GLN A 539 32.13 2.37 -16.55
CA GLN A 539 33.42 2.92 -16.11
C GLN A 539 34.49 1.80 -16.19
N PRO A 540 35.45 1.90 -17.16
CA PRO A 540 36.34 0.77 -17.39
C PRO A 540 37.57 0.71 -16.47
N VAL A 541 37.82 1.75 -15.68
CA VAL A 541 38.97 1.86 -14.79
C VAL A 541 38.55 2.38 -13.42
N ASN A 542 39.31 1.98 -12.41
CA ASN A 542 39.23 2.56 -11.06
C ASN A 542 39.56 4.07 -11.17
N ALA A 543 38.75 4.92 -10.54
CA ALA A 543 38.85 6.39 -10.67
C ALA A 543 39.72 7.03 -9.59
N GLY A 544 40.07 6.29 -8.53
CA GLY A 544 40.95 6.78 -7.46
C GLY A 544 40.52 6.30 -6.09
N GLY A 545 41.08 6.87 -5.04
CA GLY A 545 40.81 6.43 -3.66
C GLY A 545 41.42 5.05 -3.35
N TYR A 546 41.00 4.49 -2.20
CA TYR A 546 41.39 3.14 -1.83
C TYR A 546 40.42 2.11 -2.40
N TYR A 547 39.09 2.43 -2.39
CA TYR A 547 38.04 1.61 -2.99
C TYR A 547 37.21 2.39 -4.01
N ASP A 548 36.83 1.73 -5.10
CA ASP A 548 35.69 2.09 -5.95
C ASP A 548 34.58 1.08 -5.80
N VAL A 549 33.32 1.49 -5.97
CA VAL A 549 32.18 0.56 -6.11
C VAL A 549 32.37 -0.29 -7.36
N PHE A 550 32.06 -1.56 -7.27
CA PHE A 550 31.81 -2.37 -8.47
C PHE A 550 30.34 -2.75 -8.58
N VAL A 551 29.85 -2.90 -9.81
CA VAL A 551 28.53 -3.41 -10.12
C VAL A 551 28.66 -4.46 -11.21
N ALA A 552 28.22 -5.70 -10.92
CA ALA A 552 28.31 -6.77 -11.89
C ALA A 552 27.01 -7.56 -12.00
N LYS A 553 26.70 -8.03 -13.21
CA LYS A 553 25.58 -8.92 -13.52
C LYS A 553 26.13 -10.21 -14.12
N ILE A 554 25.83 -11.33 -13.47
CA ILE A 554 26.25 -12.67 -13.83
C ILE A 554 25.06 -13.44 -14.41
N ASN A 555 25.27 -14.22 -15.48
CA ASN A 555 24.23 -15.02 -16.11
C ASN A 555 23.74 -16.16 -15.18
N PRO A 556 22.58 -16.78 -15.43
CA PRO A 556 21.99 -17.79 -14.54
C PRO A 556 22.84 -19.05 -14.33
N ALA A 557 23.75 -19.34 -15.26
CA ALA A 557 24.68 -20.48 -15.18
C ALA A 557 25.97 -20.17 -14.42
N GLY A 558 26.23 -18.90 -14.06
CA GLY A 558 27.46 -18.48 -13.40
C GLY A 558 28.70 -18.47 -14.31
N SER A 559 28.50 -18.60 -15.63
CA SER A 559 29.59 -18.84 -16.60
C SER A 559 30.13 -17.59 -17.30
N ALA A 560 29.45 -16.44 -17.16
CA ALA A 560 29.86 -15.18 -17.77
C ALA A 560 29.26 -13.97 -17.06
N PHE A 561 30.00 -12.87 -17.02
CA PHE A 561 29.42 -11.55 -16.80
C PHE A 561 28.56 -11.17 -18.00
N ILE A 562 27.35 -10.62 -17.72
CA ILE A 562 26.56 -9.89 -18.71
C ILE A 562 27.11 -8.47 -18.83
N TYR A 563 27.43 -7.87 -17.68
CA TYR A 563 28.26 -6.66 -17.54
C TYR A 563 29.00 -6.67 -16.21
N SER A 564 30.10 -5.93 -16.15
CA SER A 564 30.83 -5.68 -14.91
C SER A 564 31.57 -4.34 -15.04
N THR A 565 31.39 -3.43 -14.08
CA THR A 565 31.89 -2.06 -14.17
C THR A 565 32.31 -1.52 -12.82
N TYR A 566 33.29 -0.62 -12.80
CA TYR A 566 33.49 0.28 -11.66
C TYR A 566 32.40 1.36 -11.64
N LEU A 567 32.22 1.99 -10.50
CA LEU A 567 31.36 3.15 -10.30
C LEU A 567 31.94 3.97 -9.14
N GLY A 568 32.65 5.02 -9.41
CA GLY A 568 33.30 5.83 -8.39
C GLY A 568 33.93 7.11 -8.92
N GLY A 569 34.50 7.87 -8.01
CA GLY A 569 35.21 9.11 -8.29
C GLY A 569 36.66 9.04 -7.74
N SER A 570 37.21 10.16 -7.28
CA SER A 570 38.59 10.24 -6.84
C SER A 570 38.83 9.92 -5.35
N GLY A 571 37.81 9.75 -4.58
CA GLY A 571 37.84 9.36 -3.16
C GLY A 571 37.44 7.90 -2.97
N ASP A 572 37.25 7.48 -1.73
CA ASP A 572 36.82 6.12 -1.41
C ASP A 572 35.32 5.96 -1.66
N ASP A 573 34.93 4.95 -2.42
CA ASP A 573 33.56 4.68 -2.82
C ASP A 573 33.20 3.21 -2.53
N GLY A 574 32.16 2.95 -1.72
CA GLY A 574 31.74 1.62 -1.32
C GLY A 574 30.28 1.33 -1.63
N GLY A 575 29.99 0.20 -2.29
CA GLY A 575 28.63 -0.30 -2.55
C GLY A 575 28.17 -1.22 -1.42
N SER A 576 27.04 -0.88 -0.80
CA SER A 576 26.46 -1.66 0.31
C SER A 576 25.28 -2.51 -0.13
N GLY A 577 24.31 -1.91 -0.77
CA GLY A 577 23.05 -2.56 -1.16
C GLY A 577 22.79 -2.52 -2.67
N ILE A 578 22.12 -3.56 -3.17
CA ILE A 578 21.65 -3.63 -4.57
C ILE A 578 20.26 -4.21 -4.66
N ALA A 579 19.41 -3.61 -5.50
CA ALA A 579 18.09 -4.10 -5.84
C ALA A 579 17.90 -4.08 -7.37
N VAL A 580 16.93 -4.87 -7.87
CA VAL A 580 16.65 -4.95 -9.31
C VAL A 580 15.15 -4.79 -9.55
N ASP A 581 14.77 -3.98 -10.54
CA ASP A 581 13.38 -3.85 -10.97
C ASP A 581 13.00 -4.92 -12.02
N SER A 582 11.70 -5.02 -12.33
CA SER A 582 11.20 -6.00 -13.31
C SER A 582 11.70 -5.77 -14.75
N ALA A 583 12.26 -4.59 -15.05
CA ALA A 583 12.88 -4.28 -16.33
C ALA A 583 14.37 -4.67 -16.36
N GLY A 584 14.94 -5.11 -15.22
CA GLY A 584 16.34 -5.49 -15.09
C GLY A 584 17.29 -4.33 -14.85
N ASN A 585 16.78 -3.15 -14.43
CA ASN A 585 17.64 -2.05 -13.99
C ASN A 585 18.18 -2.36 -12.59
N ALA A 586 19.47 -2.11 -12.38
CA ALA A 586 20.13 -2.26 -11.09
C ALA A 586 20.10 -0.93 -10.32
N TYR A 587 19.71 -0.99 -9.05
CA TYR A 587 19.75 0.14 -8.12
C TYR A 587 20.79 -0.15 -7.05
N VAL A 588 21.74 0.74 -6.87
CA VAL A 588 22.88 0.57 -5.94
C VAL A 588 22.86 1.72 -4.94
N SER A 589 23.03 1.39 -3.66
CA SER A 589 23.28 2.34 -2.58
C SER A 589 24.61 2.08 -1.92
N GLY A 590 25.15 3.10 -1.28
CA GLY A 590 26.41 3.01 -0.56
C GLY A 590 26.86 4.37 -0.05
N ALA A 591 28.15 4.48 0.23
CA ALA A 591 28.81 5.70 0.65
C ALA A 591 29.91 6.11 -0.33
N THR A 592 30.08 7.42 -0.54
CA THR A 592 31.13 8.00 -1.40
C THR A 592 31.84 9.14 -0.70
N ALA A 593 33.15 9.11 -0.70
CA ALA A 593 34.00 10.23 -0.30
C ALA A 593 34.40 11.11 -1.50
N SER A 594 33.87 10.81 -2.67
CA SER A 594 34.22 11.48 -3.94
C SER A 594 33.34 12.70 -4.20
N SER A 595 33.90 13.89 -4.18
CA SER A 595 33.20 15.11 -4.62
C SER A 595 32.90 15.13 -6.13
N ASN A 596 33.49 14.24 -6.90
CA ASN A 596 33.30 14.03 -8.34
C ASN A 596 32.65 12.65 -8.65
N PHE A 597 31.95 12.06 -7.72
CA PHE A 597 31.18 10.83 -7.97
C PHE A 597 30.21 11.03 -9.15
N PRO A 598 30.07 10.03 -10.06
CA PRO A 598 29.24 10.18 -11.26
C PRO A 598 27.78 10.46 -10.94
N THR A 599 27.31 11.68 -11.13
CA THR A 599 25.90 12.07 -11.02
C THR A 599 25.29 12.37 -12.38
N THR A 600 23.96 12.33 -12.49
CA THR A 600 23.26 12.61 -13.73
C THR A 600 22.57 13.98 -13.69
N PRO A 601 22.44 14.68 -14.84
CA PRO A 601 21.69 15.92 -14.92
C PRO A 601 20.23 15.75 -14.47
N GLY A 602 19.75 16.62 -13.61
CA GLY A 602 18.38 16.57 -13.06
C GLY A 602 18.17 15.59 -11.91
N ALA A 603 19.25 14.94 -11.41
CA ALA A 603 19.21 14.17 -10.19
C ALA A 603 18.88 15.06 -8.96
N PHE A 604 18.38 14.46 -7.89
CA PHE A 604 17.97 15.16 -6.68
C PHE A 604 19.10 16.01 -6.10
N GLN A 605 20.31 15.46 -5.96
CA GLN A 605 21.50 16.14 -5.46
C GLN A 605 22.70 15.79 -6.33
N THR A 606 23.23 16.79 -7.05
CA THR A 606 24.35 16.61 -7.98
C THR A 606 25.71 17.04 -7.41
N THR A 607 25.69 17.57 -6.19
CA THR A 607 26.87 18.05 -5.48
C THR A 607 27.05 17.34 -4.16
N TYR A 608 28.27 16.99 -3.84
CA TYR A 608 28.68 16.46 -2.54
C TYR A 608 28.28 17.41 -1.41
N GLY A 609 27.64 16.88 -0.35
CA GLY A 609 27.08 17.69 0.73
C GLY A 609 28.10 18.11 1.78
N GLY A 610 29.09 17.25 2.07
CA GLY A 610 30.13 17.52 3.07
C GLY A 610 30.56 16.28 3.84
N GLY A 611 31.25 16.48 4.98
CA GLY A 611 31.74 15.38 5.81
C GLY A 611 32.83 14.56 5.14
N SER A 612 33.04 13.34 5.67
CA SER A 612 34.01 12.38 5.13
C SER A 612 33.41 11.58 3.97
N TYR A 613 32.07 11.34 3.99
CA TYR A 613 31.34 10.63 2.94
C TYR A 613 29.86 11.03 2.91
N ASP A 614 29.26 10.97 1.71
CA ASP A 614 27.81 11.09 1.50
C ASP A 614 27.23 9.75 1.04
N ALA A 615 25.99 9.47 1.37
CA ALA A 615 25.23 8.38 0.76
C ALA A 615 24.98 8.68 -0.73
N PHE A 616 24.90 7.65 -1.55
CA PHE A 616 24.53 7.77 -2.96
C PHE A 616 23.46 6.73 -3.36
N VAL A 617 22.76 7.03 -4.44
CA VAL A 617 21.88 6.07 -5.14
C VAL A 617 22.12 6.19 -6.64
N SER A 618 22.48 5.07 -7.25
CA SER A 618 22.71 4.97 -8.70
C SER A 618 21.81 3.91 -9.31
N LYS A 619 21.13 4.25 -10.40
CA LYS A 619 20.31 3.33 -11.20
C LYS A 619 20.98 3.10 -12.55
N LEU A 620 21.40 1.86 -12.82
CA LEU A 620 21.98 1.44 -14.08
C LEU A 620 20.91 0.80 -14.98
N ASN A 621 21.04 1.00 -16.28
CA ASN A 621 20.18 0.33 -17.26
C ASN A 621 20.44 -1.20 -17.29
N PRO A 622 19.56 -2.03 -17.92
CA PRO A 622 19.68 -3.49 -17.88
C PRO A 622 20.97 -4.08 -18.49
N SER A 623 21.65 -3.30 -19.34
CA SER A 623 22.93 -3.68 -19.96
C SER A 623 24.15 -3.15 -19.21
N GLY A 624 23.98 -2.42 -18.10
CA GLY A 624 25.07 -1.82 -17.33
C GLY A 624 25.85 -0.71 -18.05
N SER A 625 25.38 -0.25 -19.21
CA SER A 625 26.12 0.66 -20.11
C SER A 625 25.84 2.15 -19.87
N ALA A 626 24.84 2.48 -19.03
CA ALA A 626 24.48 3.86 -18.73
C ALA A 626 23.80 4.00 -17.36
N LEU A 627 24.05 5.14 -16.71
CA LEU A 627 23.26 5.59 -15.56
C LEU A 627 21.93 6.15 -16.07
N ILE A 628 20.82 5.61 -15.57
CA ILE A 628 19.49 6.20 -15.74
C ILE A 628 19.38 7.43 -14.84
N TYR A 629 19.82 7.28 -13.59
CA TYR A 629 20.10 8.39 -12.67
C TYR A 629 21.20 7.99 -11.68
N SER A 630 21.85 8.99 -11.13
CA SER A 630 22.80 8.85 -10.02
C SER A 630 22.82 10.15 -9.22
N THR A 631 22.69 10.05 -7.90
CA THR A 631 22.51 11.19 -6.99
C THR A 631 23.20 10.94 -5.66
N TYR A 632 23.76 12.01 -5.08
CA TYR A 632 24.06 11.99 -3.65
C TYR A 632 22.77 12.08 -2.82
N ILE A 633 22.84 11.66 -1.58
CA ILE A 633 21.84 11.90 -0.54
C ILE A 633 22.59 12.20 0.75
N GLY A 634 22.84 13.46 1.03
CA GLY A 634 23.60 13.82 2.21
C GLY A 634 23.48 15.29 2.57
N GLY A 635 24.01 15.62 3.72
CA GLY A 635 24.11 16.99 4.23
C GLY A 635 25.55 17.40 4.46
N SER A 636 25.85 18.08 5.57
CA SER A 636 27.20 18.60 5.85
C SER A 636 28.06 17.71 6.75
N GLY A 637 27.51 16.63 7.27
CA GLY A 637 28.22 15.62 8.07
C GLY A 637 28.43 14.35 7.26
N ASP A 638 28.80 13.28 7.92
CA ASP A 638 29.01 11.96 7.32
C ASP A 638 27.64 11.29 7.09
N ASP A 639 27.39 10.81 5.88
CA ASP A 639 26.11 10.19 5.48
C ASP A 639 26.37 8.89 4.71
N GLY A 640 25.91 7.73 5.25
CA GLY A 640 26.15 6.42 4.64
C GLY A 640 24.86 5.70 4.27
N GLY A 641 24.74 5.28 3.01
CA GLY A 641 23.64 4.42 2.54
C GLY A 641 23.96 2.94 2.80
N SER A 642 23.08 2.22 3.51
CA SER A 642 23.25 0.79 3.80
C SER A 642 22.36 -0.07 2.92
N GLY A 643 21.07 -0.16 3.20
CA GLY A 643 20.12 -0.99 2.48
C GLY A 643 19.39 -0.24 1.36
N ILE A 644 19.00 -0.97 0.31
CA ILE A 644 18.15 -0.46 -0.77
C ILE A 644 17.09 -1.48 -1.17
N ALA A 645 15.87 -0.99 -1.41
CA ALA A 645 14.78 -1.77 -1.97
C ALA A 645 14.07 -0.96 -3.07
N VAL A 646 13.36 -1.63 -3.97
CA VAL A 646 12.65 -0.99 -5.07
C VAL A 646 11.22 -1.51 -5.16
N ASP A 647 10.25 -0.62 -5.37
CA ASP A 647 8.85 -1.02 -5.61
C ASP A 647 8.58 -1.26 -7.11
N SER A 648 7.38 -1.80 -7.42
CA SER A 648 6.97 -2.08 -8.79
C SER A 648 6.84 -0.84 -9.69
N ALA A 649 6.77 0.36 -9.10
CA ALA A 649 6.74 1.64 -9.82
C ALA A 649 8.15 2.18 -10.09
N GLY A 650 9.20 1.53 -9.57
CA GLY A 650 10.60 1.93 -9.73
C GLY A 650 11.07 3.02 -8.76
N ASN A 651 10.35 3.24 -7.66
CA ASN A 651 10.83 4.10 -6.57
C ASN A 651 11.91 3.35 -5.77
N ALA A 652 13.00 4.04 -5.44
CA ALA A 652 14.07 3.50 -4.60
C ALA A 652 13.85 3.90 -3.13
N TYR A 653 13.96 2.93 -2.24
CA TYR A 653 13.89 3.09 -0.80
C TYR A 653 15.25 2.81 -0.21
N VAL A 654 15.79 3.72 0.58
CA VAL A 654 17.13 3.64 1.14
C VAL A 654 17.10 3.87 2.64
N SER A 655 17.80 3.04 3.38
CA SER A 655 18.13 3.24 4.80
C SER A 655 19.63 3.46 4.96
N GLY A 656 19.99 4.07 6.06
CA GLY A 656 21.40 4.30 6.38
C GLY A 656 21.56 5.09 7.68
N GLU A 657 22.72 5.68 7.83
CA GLU A 657 23.13 6.51 8.96
C GLU A 657 23.45 7.93 8.48
N THR A 658 23.12 8.95 9.28
CA THR A 658 23.46 10.36 9.00
C THR A 658 23.97 11.05 10.24
N HIS A 659 25.10 11.74 10.11
CA HIS A 659 25.63 12.69 11.09
C HIS A 659 25.33 14.15 10.72
N SER A 660 24.55 14.33 9.66
CA SER A 660 24.20 15.65 9.14
C SER A 660 23.00 16.26 9.86
N THR A 661 23.15 17.41 10.47
CA THR A 661 22.04 18.17 11.06
C THR A 661 21.12 18.81 10.02
N ASN A 662 21.56 18.86 8.76
CA ASN A 662 20.87 19.37 7.60
C ASN A 662 20.61 18.30 6.53
N PHE A 663 20.54 17.02 6.92
CA PHE A 663 20.15 15.92 6.03
C PHE A 663 18.83 16.24 5.32
N PRO A 664 18.69 15.99 4.02
CA PRO A 664 17.51 16.38 3.26
C PRO A 664 16.26 15.60 3.72
N THR A 665 15.33 16.29 4.36
CA THR A 665 14.06 15.74 4.81
C THR A 665 12.88 16.32 4.03
N THR A 666 11.78 15.59 3.97
CA THR A 666 10.54 16.06 3.34
C THR A 666 9.60 16.69 4.38
N PRO A 667 8.66 17.55 3.96
CA PRO A 667 7.67 18.15 4.87
C PRO A 667 6.81 17.13 5.62
N SER A 668 6.67 15.91 5.09
CA SER A 668 5.92 14.80 5.70
C SER A 668 6.78 13.90 6.62
N ALA A 669 8.04 14.25 6.85
CA ALA A 669 8.97 13.47 7.66
C ALA A 669 8.43 13.20 9.07
N LEU A 670 8.70 12.00 9.59
CA LEU A 670 8.45 11.66 11.00
C LEU A 670 9.27 12.59 11.91
N LYS A 671 10.53 12.85 11.54
CA LYS A 671 11.48 13.70 12.26
C LYS A 671 12.27 14.52 11.24
N THR A 672 12.09 15.85 11.27
CA THR A 672 12.71 16.80 10.33
C THR A 672 14.02 17.39 10.84
N VAL A 673 14.32 17.20 12.09
CA VAL A 673 15.50 17.77 12.77
C VAL A 673 16.20 16.64 13.51
N CYS A 674 17.49 16.53 13.31
CA CYS A 674 18.34 15.65 14.08
C CYS A 674 18.45 16.11 15.54
N ASN A 675 18.76 15.20 16.45
CA ASN A 675 19.02 15.54 17.83
C ASN A 675 20.28 16.39 18.00
N SER A 676 20.44 17.03 19.16
CA SER A 676 21.58 17.92 19.45
C SER A 676 22.95 17.21 19.41
N LEU A 677 22.97 15.89 19.51
CA LEU A 677 24.18 15.05 19.47
C LEU A 677 24.34 14.29 18.13
N CYS A 678 23.53 14.58 17.14
CA CYS A 678 23.56 13.87 15.87
C CYS A 678 24.91 13.94 15.14
N ALA A 679 25.55 15.09 15.19
CA ALA A 679 26.90 15.24 14.59
C ALA A 679 27.97 14.34 15.25
N GLU A 680 27.72 13.90 16.49
CA GLU A 680 28.66 13.03 17.23
C GLU A 680 28.22 11.57 17.16
N ASN A 681 26.91 11.30 17.27
CA ASN A 681 26.36 9.96 17.47
C ASN A 681 25.70 9.37 16.21
N GLY A 682 25.19 10.21 15.31
CA GLY A 682 24.42 9.75 14.12
C GLY A 682 22.99 9.32 14.44
N ASP A 683 22.08 9.55 13.49
CA ASP A 683 20.72 9.01 13.47
C ASP A 683 20.56 8.11 12.24
N ALA A 684 19.74 7.08 12.32
CA ALA A 684 19.28 6.39 11.10
C ALA A 684 18.45 7.33 10.22
N PHE A 685 18.44 7.08 8.93
CA PHE A 685 17.52 7.75 8.00
C PHE A 685 16.74 6.76 7.15
N VAL A 686 15.60 7.21 6.66
CA VAL A 686 14.77 6.48 5.68
C VAL A 686 14.36 7.43 4.59
N THR A 687 14.71 7.09 3.35
CA THR A 687 14.47 7.95 2.18
C THR A 687 13.80 7.15 1.06
N ARG A 688 12.79 7.75 0.40
CA ARG A 688 12.16 7.24 -0.83
C ARG A 688 12.35 8.24 -1.96
N LEU A 689 13.05 7.82 -3.02
CA LEU A 689 13.21 8.59 -4.25
C LEU A 689 12.14 8.21 -5.28
N ASN A 690 11.79 9.17 -6.13
CA ASN A 690 10.94 8.92 -7.29
C ASN A 690 11.68 8.07 -8.35
N PRO A 691 10.97 7.48 -9.36
CA PRO A 691 11.58 6.58 -10.34
C PRO A 691 12.65 7.19 -11.23
N THR A 692 12.70 8.54 -11.28
CA THR A 692 13.68 9.30 -12.08
C THR A 692 14.87 9.80 -11.25
N GLY A 693 14.89 9.53 -9.95
CA GLY A 693 15.95 9.99 -9.04
C GLY A 693 16.04 11.51 -8.86
N SER A 694 15.01 12.26 -9.27
CA SER A 694 15.01 13.73 -9.30
C SER A 694 14.38 14.39 -8.08
N ALA A 695 13.68 13.62 -7.22
CA ALA A 695 13.02 14.16 -6.05
C ALA A 695 12.79 13.10 -4.97
N LEU A 696 12.72 13.56 -3.72
CA LEU A 696 12.37 12.72 -2.57
C LEU A 696 10.85 12.70 -2.40
N PHE A 697 10.23 11.51 -2.53
CA PHE A 697 8.84 11.32 -2.12
C PHE A 697 8.68 11.44 -0.60
N TYR A 698 9.66 10.90 0.12
CA TYR A 698 9.72 10.91 1.56
C TYR A 698 11.17 10.81 2.01
N SER A 699 11.53 11.56 3.05
CA SER A 699 12.82 11.42 3.70
C SER A 699 12.72 11.92 5.14
N THR A 700 13.28 11.15 6.08
CA THR A 700 13.17 11.41 7.52
C THR A 700 14.39 10.90 8.27
N TYR A 701 14.74 11.56 9.36
CA TYR A 701 15.55 10.92 10.40
C TYR A 701 14.71 9.87 11.13
N LEU A 702 15.35 8.84 11.62
CA LEU A 702 14.77 7.78 12.45
C LEU A 702 15.71 7.48 13.62
N GLY A 703 15.49 8.11 14.75
CA GLY A 703 16.35 7.94 15.90
C GLY A 703 15.88 8.70 17.12
N GLY A 704 16.53 8.43 18.24
CA GLY A 704 16.32 9.07 19.52
C GLY A 704 17.41 10.05 19.90
N GLY A 705 17.86 10.04 21.16
CA GLY A 705 18.87 10.98 21.69
C GLY A 705 20.32 10.50 21.58
N ASN A 706 20.55 9.24 21.25
CA ASN A 706 21.87 8.65 21.09
C ASN A 706 22.03 8.11 19.66
N ARG A 707 22.90 7.14 19.48
CA ARG A 707 23.26 6.55 18.20
C ARG A 707 22.19 5.61 17.69
N ASP A 708 21.85 5.75 16.40
CA ASP A 708 20.83 4.94 15.73
C ASP A 708 21.29 4.60 14.29
N TRP A 709 21.25 3.33 13.90
CA TRP A 709 21.67 2.86 12.60
C TRP A 709 20.53 2.18 11.85
N GLY A 710 20.32 2.53 10.59
CA GLY A 710 19.39 1.86 9.68
C GLY A 710 20.11 0.95 8.71
N TYR A 711 20.26 -0.35 9.02
CA TYR A 711 21.01 -1.27 8.18
C TYR A 711 20.20 -1.84 7.03
N GLY A 712 19.12 -2.55 7.35
CA GLY A 712 18.29 -3.23 6.35
C GLY A 712 17.02 -2.51 6.01
N ILE A 713 16.58 -2.59 4.75
CA ILE A 713 15.30 -2.06 4.29
C ILE A 713 14.61 -3.01 3.32
N ALA A 714 13.30 -3.16 3.45
CA ALA A 714 12.47 -3.92 2.53
C ALA A 714 11.15 -3.17 2.25
N VAL A 715 10.52 -3.45 1.12
CA VAL A 715 9.23 -2.86 0.74
C VAL A 715 8.26 -3.96 0.35
N ASP A 716 7.02 -3.89 0.84
CA ASP A 716 5.98 -4.83 0.43
C ASP A 716 5.25 -4.35 -0.85
N SER A 717 4.41 -5.21 -1.41
CA SER A 717 3.69 -4.95 -2.68
C SER A 717 2.73 -3.77 -2.64
N VAL A 718 2.40 -3.25 -1.45
CA VAL A 718 1.53 -2.07 -1.28
C VAL A 718 2.31 -0.82 -0.87
N GLY A 719 3.66 -0.89 -0.87
CA GLY A 719 4.55 0.25 -0.61
C GLY A 719 4.82 0.52 0.87
N ASN A 720 4.47 -0.39 1.80
CA ASN A 720 4.95 -0.26 3.17
C ASN A 720 6.44 -0.58 3.23
N THR A 721 7.17 0.24 3.94
CA THR A 721 8.62 0.17 4.12
C THR A 721 8.94 -0.38 5.49
N TYR A 722 9.80 -1.37 5.54
CA TYR A 722 10.30 -2.00 6.75
C TYR A 722 11.78 -1.69 6.89
N VAL A 723 12.19 -1.21 8.06
CA VAL A 723 13.58 -0.89 8.38
C VAL A 723 14.00 -1.65 9.62
N ALA A 724 15.14 -2.30 9.56
CA ALA A 724 15.79 -2.91 10.71
C ALA A 724 17.14 -2.23 10.97
N GLY A 725 17.54 -2.17 12.24
CA GLY A 725 18.77 -1.52 12.65
C GLY A 725 19.13 -1.79 14.10
N GLY A 726 20.08 -1.01 14.60
CA GLY A 726 20.48 -0.97 16.00
C GLY A 726 20.19 0.41 16.60
N THR A 727 19.96 0.50 17.91
CA THR A 727 19.72 1.75 18.62
C THR A 727 20.27 1.74 20.05
N ASP A 728 21.03 2.79 20.39
CA ASP A 728 21.45 3.11 21.76
C ASP A 728 20.47 4.07 22.45
N SER A 729 19.42 4.49 21.73
CA SER A 729 18.49 5.52 22.20
C SER A 729 17.38 4.95 23.06
N ASN A 730 17.28 5.40 24.32
CA ASN A 730 16.14 5.04 25.18
C ASN A 730 14.81 5.67 24.73
N ASP A 731 14.88 6.75 23.98
CA ASP A 731 13.75 7.52 23.43
C ASP A 731 13.56 7.29 21.94
N PHE A 732 14.08 6.19 21.38
CA PHE A 732 13.83 5.77 20.00
C PHE A 732 12.31 5.76 19.72
N PRO A 733 11.85 6.30 18.57
CA PRO A 733 10.44 6.44 18.30
C PRO A 733 9.74 5.07 18.13
N THR A 734 9.06 4.63 19.18
CA THR A 734 8.28 3.38 19.17
C THR A 734 6.82 3.63 18.90
N LYS A 735 6.17 2.62 18.30
CA LYS A 735 4.75 2.63 17.98
C LYS A 735 4.16 1.24 18.00
N ASN A 736 3.10 1.04 18.79
CA ASN A 736 2.51 -0.28 18.99
C ASN A 736 3.57 -1.37 19.23
N PRO A 737 4.59 -1.13 20.06
CA PRO A 737 5.77 -1.96 20.14
C PRO A 737 5.46 -3.32 20.77
N LEU A 738 6.17 -4.36 20.30
CA LEU A 738 6.29 -5.65 20.99
C LEU A 738 7.10 -5.46 22.29
N GLN A 739 8.21 -4.73 22.18
CA GLN A 739 9.08 -4.32 23.28
C GLN A 739 9.06 -2.78 23.34
N ALA A 740 8.59 -2.22 24.43
CA ALA A 740 8.33 -0.78 24.55
C ALA A 740 9.56 0.03 24.99
N GLY A 741 10.56 -0.61 25.52
CA GLY A 741 11.79 0.02 26.01
C GLY A 741 12.99 -0.81 25.64
N ARG A 742 14.14 -0.16 25.53
CA ARG A 742 15.44 -0.80 25.37
C ARG A 742 15.84 -1.49 26.66
N ASP A 743 16.29 -2.74 26.55
CA ASP A 743 16.67 -3.55 27.72
C ASP A 743 18.20 -3.69 27.86
N GLY A 744 18.97 -3.52 26.78
CA GLY A 744 20.42 -3.71 26.71
C GLY A 744 21.24 -2.44 26.58
N LEU A 745 22.51 -2.60 26.18
CA LEU A 745 23.41 -1.50 25.81
C LEU A 745 23.02 -0.94 24.44
N GLU A 746 22.70 -1.82 23.49
CA GLU A 746 22.14 -1.58 22.18
C GLU A 746 21.03 -2.61 21.95
N ASP A 747 19.89 -2.20 21.41
CA ASP A 747 18.85 -3.13 21.00
C ASP A 747 18.64 -3.01 19.49
N ALA A 748 18.34 -4.12 18.83
CA ALA A 748 17.78 -4.07 17.48
C ALA A 748 16.44 -3.36 17.49
N PHE A 749 16.09 -2.72 16.39
CA PHE A 749 14.74 -2.19 16.16
C PHE A 749 14.16 -2.67 14.84
N VAL A 750 12.84 -2.66 14.76
CA VAL A 750 12.09 -2.88 13.52
C VAL A 750 10.98 -1.86 13.41
N SER A 751 10.99 -1.07 12.34
CA SER A 751 10.01 -0.01 12.08
C SER A 751 9.33 -0.22 10.75
N LYS A 752 7.99 -0.10 10.71
CA LYS A 752 7.17 -0.18 9.51
C LYS A 752 6.48 1.15 9.23
N PHE A 753 6.65 1.65 8.02
CA PHE A 753 6.12 2.94 7.55
C PHE A 753 5.25 2.78 6.32
N HIS A 754 4.36 3.76 6.12
CA HIS A 754 3.74 4.02 4.83
C HIS A 754 4.17 5.40 4.33
N LEU A 755 5.03 5.42 3.31
CA LEU A 755 5.74 6.62 2.86
C LEU A 755 5.09 7.22 1.60
N MET A 756 4.22 8.24 1.76
CA MET A 756 3.51 8.90 0.64
C MET A 756 3.88 10.38 0.53
N ALA A 757 3.93 10.89 -0.71
CA ALA A 757 4.12 12.31 -0.97
C ALA A 757 2.85 13.12 -0.65
N THR A 758 3.02 14.31 -0.07
CA THR A 758 1.90 15.24 0.15
C THR A 758 1.50 15.93 -1.16
N THR A 759 0.19 16.12 -1.35
CA THR A 759 -0.35 16.88 -2.49
C THR A 759 -1.08 18.13 -2.03
N THR A 760 -1.24 19.06 -2.95
CA THR A 760 -2.12 20.22 -2.80
C THR A 760 -3.05 20.29 -4.00
N THR A 761 -4.33 20.63 -3.77
CA THR A 761 -5.31 20.85 -4.82
C THR A 761 -5.71 22.33 -4.85
N ALA A 762 -5.62 22.95 -6.02
CA ALA A 762 -6.16 24.29 -6.29
C ALA A 762 -7.39 24.17 -7.20
N LEU A 763 -8.42 24.99 -6.99
CA LEU A 763 -9.62 25.04 -7.82
C LEU A 763 -9.81 26.44 -8.39
N SER A 764 -10.07 26.52 -9.69
CA SER A 764 -10.42 27.74 -10.41
C SER A 764 -11.73 27.58 -11.18
N SER A 765 -12.32 28.70 -11.56
CA SER A 765 -13.56 28.80 -12.35
C SER A 765 -13.33 29.68 -13.57
N SER A 766 -13.78 29.24 -14.75
CA SER A 766 -13.62 29.97 -16.01
C SER A 766 -14.44 31.28 -16.06
N SER A 767 -15.49 31.39 -15.26
CA SER A 767 -16.36 32.58 -15.17
C SER A 767 -16.96 32.67 -13.76
N ASN A 768 -16.63 33.73 -13.05
CA ASN A 768 -17.21 34.05 -11.72
C ASN A 768 -17.29 35.57 -11.50
N PRO A 769 -18.49 36.17 -11.54
CA PRO A 769 -19.79 35.54 -11.64
C PRO A 769 -20.08 34.95 -13.03
N SER A 770 -20.95 33.95 -13.06
CA SER A 770 -21.54 33.38 -14.28
C SER A 770 -23.04 33.72 -14.35
N THR A 771 -23.67 33.47 -15.50
CA THR A 771 -25.10 33.63 -15.71
C THR A 771 -25.79 32.25 -15.69
N TYR A 772 -27.04 32.19 -15.21
CA TYR A 772 -27.81 30.94 -15.19
C TYR A 772 -27.91 30.29 -16.57
N GLY A 773 -27.59 28.99 -16.66
CA GLY A 773 -27.56 28.24 -17.93
C GLY A 773 -26.26 28.39 -18.72
N GLN A 774 -25.37 29.30 -18.35
CA GLN A 774 -24.03 29.42 -18.92
C GLN A 774 -23.16 28.23 -18.51
N GLY A 775 -22.45 27.63 -19.48
CA GLY A 775 -21.45 26.60 -19.20
C GLY A 775 -20.26 27.21 -18.46
N VAL A 776 -19.94 26.67 -17.29
CA VAL A 776 -18.77 27.07 -16.48
C VAL A 776 -17.83 25.87 -16.36
N THR A 777 -16.58 26.07 -16.74
CA THR A 777 -15.51 25.08 -16.53
C THR A 777 -14.82 25.33 -15.19
N PHE A 778 -14.82 24.31 -14.35
CA PHE A 778 -14.03 24.28 -13.12
C PHE A 778 -12.76 23.47 -13.40
N THR A 779 -11.61 24.04 -13.11
CA THR A 779 -10.30 23.36 -13.29
C THR A 779 -9.65 23.17 -11.93
N ALA A 780 -9.35 21.91 -11.60
CA ALA A 780 -8.57 21.53 -10.45
C ALA A 780 -7.13 21.27 -10.88
N VAL A 781 -6.16 21.84 -10.17
CA VAL A 781 -4.74 21.52 -10.33
C VAL A 781 -4.25 20.83 -9.07
N VAL A 782 -3.76 19.60 -9.23
CA VAL A 782 -3.16 18.81 -8.16
C VAL A 782 -1.66 18.81 -8.35
N SER A 783 -0.93 19.25 -7.35
CA SER A 783 0.54 19.35 -7.38
C SER A 783 1.17 18.82 -6.11
N SER A 784 2.42 18.36 -6.20
CA SER A 784 3.26 18.02 -5.06
C SER A 784 4.69 18.52 -5.31
N SER A 785 5.53 18.47 -4.27
CA SER A 785 6.95 18.82 -4.39
C SER A 785 7.76 17.84 -5.26
N VAL A 786 7.20 16.70 -5.56
CA VAL A 786 7.85 15.59 -6.29
C VAL A 786 7.30 15.39 -7.71
N GLY A 787 6.47 16.32 -8.18
CA GLY A 787 5.79 16.23 -9.47
C GLY A 787 4.27 16.07 -9.33
N ALA A 788 3.56 16.09 -10.44
CA ALA A 788 2.12 15.86 -10.45
C ALA A 788 1.80 14.37 -10.23
N PRO A 789 0.64 14.04 -9.61
CA PRO A 789 0.15 12.67 -9.58
C PRO A 789 -0.08 12.11 -10.99
N PRO A 790 -0.12 10.78 -11.17
CA PRO A 790 -0.26 10.14 -12.48
C PRO A 790 -1.50 10.58 -13.25
N ASP A 791 -1.39 10.58 -14.58
CA ASP A 791 -2.53 10.79 -15.47
C ASP A 791 -3.53 9.63 -15.34
N GLY A 792 -4.82 9.93 -15.55
CA GLY A 792 -5.89 8.93 -15.47
C GLY A 792 -6.64 8.91 -14.14
N GLU A 793 -6.11 9.52 -13.09
CA GLU A 793 -6.76 9.56 -11.78
C GLU A 793 -7.93 10.54 -11.71
N ALA A 794 -8.90 10.25 -10.83
CA ALA A 794 -10.12 11.03 -10.72
C ALA A 794 -10.02 12.15 -9.69
N VAL A 795 -10.50 13.35 -10.08
CA VAL A 795 -10.74 14.48 -9.18
C VAL A 795 -12.23 14.74 -9.09
N MET A 796 -12.77 14.76 -7.91
CA MET A 796 -14.19 15.02 -7.64
C MET A 796 -14.45 16.52 -7.47
N PHE A 797 -15.47 17.04 -8.18
CA PHE A 797 -15.95 18.42 -8.04
C PHE A 797 -17.21 18.44 -7.18
N MET A 798 -17.15 19.08 -6.03
CA MET A 798 -18.16 19.00 -4.98
C MET A 798 -18.83 20.37 -4.73
N LYS A 799 -20.14 20.35 -4.47
CA LYS A 799 -20.89 21.45 -3.89
C LYS A 799 -21.30 21.10 -2.46
N GLY A 800 -20.56 21.62 -1.48
CA GLY A 800 -20.68 21.15 -0.10
C GLY A 800 -20.32 19.65 -0.03
N THR A 801 -21.31 18.79 0.26
CA THR A 801 -21.17 17.33 0.30
C THR A 801 -21.72 16.65 -0.98
N THR A 802 -22.30 17.40 -1.90
CA THR A 802 -22.91 16.84 -3.13
C THR A 802 -21.87 16.77 -4.24
N LEU A 803 -21.67 15.60 -4.84
CA LEU A 803 -20.86 15.44 -6.04
C LEU A 803 -21.59 16.09 -7.22
N LEU A 804 -20.90 17.01 -7.89
CA LEU A 804 -21.37 17.62 -9.16
C LEU A 804 -20.90 16.80 -10.36
N GLY A 805 -19.69 16.26 -10.31
CA GLY A 805 -19.07 15.43 -11.33
C GLY A 805 -17.60 15.18 -11.04
N THR A 806 -16.97 14.42 -11.94
CA THR A 806 -15.54 14.07 -11.86
C THR A 806 -14.82 14.57 -13.10
N GLY A 807 -13.56 14.90 -12.97
CA GLY A 807 -12.60 15.10 -14.05
C GLY A 807 -11.44 14.14 -13.89
N THR A 808 -10.77 13.81 -14.98
CA THR A 808 -9.58 12.94 -14.99
C THR A 808 -8.33 13.80 -15.04
N LEU A 809 -7.32 13.47 -14.25
CA LEU A 809 -6.01 14.13 -14.27
C LEU A 809 -5.30 13.89 -15.60
N SER A 810 -4.75 14.95 -16.14
CA SER A 810 -3.78 14.95 -17.22
C SER A 810 -2.78 16.10 -16.99
N GLY A 811 -1.51 15.78 -16.86
CA GLY A 811 -0.47 16.73 -16.46
C GLY A 811 -0.77 17.44 -15.13
N GLY A 812 -1.35 16.73 -14.16
CA GLY A 812 -1.73 17.26 -12.86
C GLY A 812 -2.99 18.14 -12.87
N SER A 813 -3.73 18.25 -14.00
CA SER A 813 -4.93 19.08 -14.13
C SER A 813 -6.15 18.24 -14.48
N ALA A 814 -7.29 18.54 -13.87
CA ALA A 814 -8.58 17.91 -14.16
C ALA A 814 -9.67 18.98 -14.36
N SER A 815 -10.59 18.77 -15.29
CA SER A 815 -11.65 19.72 -15.61
C SER A 815 -13.03 19.10 -15.49
N PHE A 816 -14.01 19.94 -15.11
CA PHE A 816 -15.43 19.60 -15.07
C PHE A 816 -16.26 20.79 -15.56
N VAL A 817 -17.21 20.56 -16.46
CA VAL A 817 -18.08 21.60 -17.03
C VAL A 817 -19.51 21.40 -16.54
N THR A 818 -20.16 22.48 -16.11
CA THR A 818 -21.58 22.46 -15.74
C THR A 818 -22.27 23.77 -16.11
N SER A 819 -23.57 23.68 -16.51
CA SER A 819 -24.46 24.82 -16.73
C SER A 819 -25.67 24.80 -15.77
N THR A 820 -25.70 23.88 -14.81
CA THR A 820 -26.88 23.58 -13.97
C THR A 820 -26.84 24.20 -12.57
N LEU A 821 -25.83 25.02 -12.29
CA LEU A 821 -25.75 25.69 -10.99
C LEU A 821 -26.93 26.65 -10.78
N PRO A 822 -27.57 26.65 -9.59
CA PRO A 822 -28.68 27.55 -9.30
C PRO A 822 -28.20 28.99 -9.15
N VAL A 823 -29.12 29.95 -9.41
CA VAL A 823 -28.90 31.39 -9.12
C VAL A 823 -28.60 31.58 -7.64
N GLY A 824 -27.62 32.44 -7.34
CA GLY A 824 -27.08 32.70 -6.01
C GLY A 824 -25.65 32.21 -5.87
N THR A 825 -25.17 32.06 -4.63
CA THR A 825 -23.79 31.63 -4.36
C THR A 825 -23.73 30.14 -4.04
N SER A 826 -22.89 29.41 -4.77
CA SER A 826 -22.58 28.01 -4.53
C SER A 826 -21.13 27.88 -4.02
N SER A 827 -20.92 27.16 -2.91
CA SER A 827 -19.57 26.85 -2.39
C SER A 827 -19.07 25.55 -3.00
N LEU A 828 -18.00 25.63 -3.78
CA LEU A 828 -17.44 24.52 -4.55
C LEU A 828 -16.03 24.17 -4.06
N LYS A 829 -15.68 22.92 -4.09
CA LYS A 829 -14.32 22.41 -3.83
C LYS A 829 -14.00 21.26 -4.79
N ALA A 830 -12.72 21.07 -5.07
CA ALA A 830 -12.21 19.88 -5.75
C ALA A 830 -11.54 18.96 -4.72
N VAL A 831 -11.70 17.67 -4.88
CA VAL A 831 -11.14 16.63 -4.00
C VAL A 831 -10.40 15.62 -4.86
N TYR A 832 -9.11 15.52 -4.64
CA TYR A 832 -8.25 14.45 -5.15
C TYR A 832 -8.19 13.37 -4.09
N GLY A 833 -8.47 12.12 -4.45
CA GLY A 833 -8.56 10.99 -3.50
C GLY A 833 -7.21 10.47 -3.00
N GLY A 834 -6.12 10.72 -3.74
CA GLY A 834 -4.81 10.10 -3.53
C GLY A 834 -4.72 8.70 -4.12
N ASP A 835 -3.51 8.17 -4.17
CA ASP A 835 -3.14 6.81 -4.61
C ASP A 835 -2.13 6.17 -3.64
N SER A 836 -1.40 5.12 -4.07
CA SER A 836 -0.34 4.48 -3.27
C SER A 836 0.91 5.34 -3.08
N ASN A 837 1.10 6.40 -3.87
CA ASN A 837 2.28 7.26 -3.88
C ASN A 837 1.99 8.66 -3.35
N PHE A 838 0.75 9.12 -3.49
CA PHE A 838 0.33 10.50 -3.21
C PHE A 838 -0.84 10.52 -2.23
N ASN A 839 -0.70 11.32 -1.18
CA ASN A 839 -1.80 11.60 -0.27
C ASN A 839 -2.92 12.36 -0.99
N GLY A 840 -4.18 12.09 -0.63
CA GLY A 840 -5.32 12.86 -1.11
C GLY A 840 -5.28 14.31 -0.61
N SER A 841 -5.85 15.23 -1.40
CA SER A 841 -5.93 16.64 -1.03
C SER A 841 -7.25 17.29 -1.46
N THR A 842 -7.61 18.38 -0.78
CA THR A 842 -8.85 19.12 -1.06
C THR A 842 -8.55 20.60 -1.28
N SER A 843 -9.12 21.17 -2.34
CA SER A 843 -8.94 22.58 -2.64
C SER A 843 -9.59 23.50 -1.59
N LYS A 844 -9.12 24.74 -1.53
CA LYS A 844 -9.88 25.84 -0.90
C LYS A 844 -11.25 25.94 -1.57
N VAL A 845 -12.25 26.41 -0.80
CA VAL A 845 -13.61 26.62 -1.30
C VAL A 845 -13.64 27.84 -2.26
N VAL A 846 -14.12 27.59 -3.47
CA VAL A 846 -14.45 28.64 -4.45
C VAL A 846 -15.94 28.97 -4.30
N LYS A 847 -16.24 30.26 -4.04
CA LYS A 847 -17.62 30.75 -4.03
C LYS A 847 -18.01 31.17 -5.45
N GLN A 848 -18.74 30.30 -6.16
CA GLN A 848 -19.26 30.58 -7.49
C GLN A 848 -20.56 31.34 -7.36
N VAL A 849 -20.61 32.55 -7.91
CA VAL A 849 -21.82 33.39 -8.00
C VAL A 849 -22.48 33.15 -9.34
N VAL A 850 -23.78 32.89 -9.34
CA VAL A 850 -24.61 32.73 -10.54
C VAL A 850 -25.68 33.79 -10.55
N SER A 851 -25.64 34.65 -11.53
CA SER A 851 -26.65 35.73 -11.74
C SER A 851 -27.83 35.19 -12.56
N LYS A 852 -28.98 35.87 -12.47
CA LYS A 852 -30.11 35.54 -13.34
C LYS A 852 -29.76 35.79 -14.81
N ALA A 853 -30.23 34.89 -15.69
CA ALA A 853 -30.10 35.07 -17.13
C ALA A 853 -31.13 36.06 -17.65
N THR A 854 -30.80 36.73 -18.73
CA THR A 854 -31.77 37.55 -19.45
C THR A 854 -32.75 36.68 -20.24
N SER A 855 -33.90 37.25 -20.58
CA SER A 855 -34.89 36.62 -21.45
C SER A 855 -35.32 37.58 -22.54
N THR A 856 -35.89 37.08 -23.59
CA THR A 856 -36.49 37.90 -24.66
C THR A 856 -37.94 37.49 -24.82
N THR A 857 -38.84 38.47 -24.82
CA THR A 857 -40.27 38.25 -25.09
C THR A 857 -40.61 38.66 -26.55
N ALA A 858 -41.30 37.78 -27.26
CA ALA A 858 -41.90 38.09 -28.56
C ALA A 858 -43.42 38.02 -28.42
N LEU A 859 -44.15 38.99 -28.99
CA LEU A 859 -45.60 39.05 -28.95
C LEU A 859 -46.20 39.03 -30.32
N THR A 860 -47.19 38.17 -30.50
CA THR A 860 -48.01 38.11 -31.73
C THR A 860 -49.48 38.18 -31.38
N SER A 861 -50.29 38.68 -32.31
CA SER A 861 -51.77 38.67 -32.23
C SER A 861 -52.41 38.03 -33.47
N SER A 862 -53.57 37.40 -33.27
CA SER A 862 -54.31 36.79 -34.38
C SER A 862 -55.81 36.77 -34.06
N PRO A 863 -56.65 37.37 -34.88
CA PRO A 863 -56.35 38.17 -36.08
C PRO A 863 -55.87 39.60 -35.74
N ASN A 864 -55.10 40.25 -36.62
CA ASN A 864 -54.74 41.65 -36.58
C ASN A 864 -54.67 42.20 -38.01
N PRO A 865 -55.61 43.11 -38.45
CA PRO A 865 -56.72 43.68 -37.70
C PRO A 865 -57.84 42.69 -37.37
N SER A 866 -58.68 43.02 -36.37
CA SER A 866 -59.92 42.25 -36.02
C SER A 866 -61.11 43.18 -36.07
N ASN A 867 -62.38 42.59 -36.14
CA ASN A 867 -63.57 43.31 -35.98
C ASN A 867 -64.01 43.46 -34.51
N PHE A 868 -64.83 44.50 -34.19
CA PHE A 868 -65.39 44.66 -32.86
C PHE A 868 -66.15 43.41 -32.40
N GLY A 869 -65.89 42.90 -31.21
CA GLY A 869 -66.46 41.66 -30.66
C GLY A 869 -65.80 40.37 -31.11
N GLN A 870 -64.85 40.43 -32.09
CA GLN A 870 -64.17 39.24 -32.62
C GLN A 870 -63.06 38.84 -31.58
N ALA A 871 -62.93 37.52 -31.32
CA ALA A 871 -61.94 37.00 -30.44
C ALA A 871 -60.51 37.15 -31.01
N VAL A 872 -59.64 37.86 -30.31
CA VAL A 872 -58.22 38.06 -30.60
C VAL A 872 -57.39 37.27 -29.64
N THR A 873 -56.46 36.47 -30.14
CA THR A 873 -55.51 35.72 -29.29
C THR A 873 -54.13 36.39 -29.36
N PHE A 874 -53.66 36.86 -28.22
CA PHE A 874 -52.27 37.28 -28.02
C PHE A 874 -51.44 36.13 -27.53
N THR A 875 -50.30 35.88 -28.24
CA THR A 875 -49.34 34.87 -27.87
C THR A 875 -47.99 35.53 -27.55
N ALA A 876 -47.57 35.42 -26.31
CA ALA A 876 -46.24 35.83 -25.89
C ALA A 876 -45.30 34.60 -25.77
N SER A 877 -44.20 34.61 -26.51
CA SER A 877 -43.17 33.60 -26.47
C SER A 877 -41.95 34.16 -25.76
N VAL A 878 -41.46 33.47 -24.71
CA VAL A 878 -40.33 33.92 -23.91
C VAL A 878 -39.16 32.90 -24.11
N THR A 879 -38.05 33.42 -24.61
CA THR A 879 -36.82 32.65 -24.87
C THR A 879 -35.73 33.06 -23.90
N PRO A 880 -34.99 32.09 -23.34
CA PRO A 880 -33.88 32.35 -22.43
C PRO A 880 -32.60 32.71 -23.21
N GLN A 881 -31.69 33.44 -22.57
CA GLN A 881 -30.36 33.77 -23.09
C GLN A 881 -29.50 32.53 -23.33
N PHE A 882 -29.57 31.59 -22.40
CA PHE A 882 -28.87 30.30 -22.44
C PHE A 882 -29.91 29.15 -22.40
N SER A 883 -29.44 27.91 -22.44
CA SER A 883 -30.32 26.75 -22.31
C SER A 883 -31.05 26.75 -20.96
N GLY A 884 -32.30 26.38 -20.93
CA GLY A 884 -33.13 26.27 -19.75
C GLY A 884 -34.60 26.43 -19.99
N THR A 885 -35.43 25.92 -19.10
CA THR A 885 -36.88 26.06 -19.17
C THR A 885 -37.32 27.36 -18.48
N VAL A 886 -37.92 28.26 -19.25
CA VAL A 886 -38.49 29.51 -18.71
C VAL A 886 -39.78 29.16 -17.98
N LYS A 887 -39.87 29.54 -16.71
CA LYS A 887 -41.09 29.41 -15.87
C LYS A 887 -41.53 30.78 -15.40
N GLY A 888 -42.75 30.90 -14.92
CA GLY A 888 -43.27 32.13 -14.40
C GLY A 888 -44.56 32.53 -15.14
N SER A 889 -44.84 33.82 -15.26
CA SER A 889 -46.05 34.33 -15.89
C SER A 889 -45.77 35.53 -16.79
N VAL A 890 -46.65 35.74 -17.76
CA VAL A 890 -46.68 36.95 -18.60
C VAL A 890 -47.95 37.73 -18.25
N THR A 891 -47.80 39.03 -18.05
CA THR A 891 -48.93 39.96 -17.88
C THR A 891 -49.12 40.71 -19.18
N PHE A 892 -50.37 40.68 -19.72
CA PHE A 892 -50.76 41.41 -20.90
C PHE A 892 -51.45 42.72 -20.50
N TYR A 893 -51.11 43.83 -21.17
CA TYR A 893 -51.60 45.15 -20.93
C TYR A 893 -52.16 45.72 -22.23
N ASP A 894 -53.17 46.61 -22.11
CA ASP A 894 -53.56 47.54 -23.16
C ASP A 894 -53.26 48.98 -22.67
N GLY A 895 -52.24 49.58 -23.26
CA GLY A 895 -51.62 50.79 -22.66
C GLY A 895 -51.13 50.51 -21.25
N THR A 896 -51.70 51.14 -20.23
CA THR A 896 -51.41 50.92 -18.80
C THR A 896 -52.36 49.98 -18.10
N THR A 897 -53.41 49.53 -18.77
CA THR A 897 -54.48 48.69 -18.20
C THR A 897 -54.09 47.22 -18.28
N THR A 898 -54.11 46.53 -17.14
CA THR A 898 -53.83 45.08 -17.07
C THR A 898 -55.03 44.33 -17.67
N LEU A 899 -54.76 43.54 -18.73
CA LEU A 899 -55.77 42.66 -19.31
C LEU A 899 -55.82 41.31 -18.62
N LYS A 900 -54.66 40.62 -18.49
CA LYS A 900 -54.60 39.28 -17.91
C LYS A 900 -53.14 38.92 -17.56
N THR A 901 -52.99 38.19 -16.46
CA THR A 901 -51.76 37.49 -16.19
C THR A 901 -51.93 35.98 -16.47
N VAL A 902 -51.06 35.38 -17.27
CA VAL A 902 -51.10 33.99 -17.73
C VAL A 902 -49.78 33.29 -17.40
N ALA A 903 -49.87 32.11 -16.82
CA ALA A 903 -48.68 31.28 -16.57
C ALA A 903 -48.08 30.77 -17.89
N LEU A 904 -46.72 30.72 -17.93
CA LEU A 904 -46.01 30.12 -19.08
C LEU A 904 -46.19 28.61 -19.09
N SER A 905 -46.50 28.09 -20.27
CA SER A 905 -46.48 26.66 -20.60
C SER A 905 -45.63 26.46 -21.86
N GLY A 906 -44.55 25.65 -21.76
CA GLY A 906 -43.61 25.44 -22.86
C GLY A 906 -42.94 26.72 -23.37
N GLY A 907 -42.70 27.71 -22.49
CA GLY A 907 -42.11 28.99 -22.88
C GLY A 907 -43.11 29.98 -23.52
N ALA A 908 -44.39 29.69 -23.59
CA ALA A 908 -45.40 30.58 -24.17
C ALA A 908 -46.57 30.82 -23.22
N ALA A 909 -47.18 31.99 -23.32
CA ALA A 909 -48.41 32.39 -22.62
C ALA A 909 -49.41 32.88 -23.68
N LYS A 910 -50.67 32.39 -23.64
CA LYS A 910 -51.72 32.77 -24.57
C LYS A 910 -52.87 33.38 -23.82
N PHE A 911 -53.37 34.53 -24.33
CA PHE A 911 -54.52 35.22 -23.80
C PHE A 911 -55.46 35.55 -24.96
N THR A 912 -56.74 35.15 -24.84
CA THR A 912 -57.77 35.43 -25.84
C THR A 912 -58.81 36.35 -25.21
N THR A 913 -59.18 37.40 -25.96
CA THR A 913 -60.21 38.32 -25.56
C THR A 913 -61.04 38.78 -26.78
N SER A 914 -62.34 39.12 -26.55
CA SER A 914 -63.26 39.71 -27.55
C SER A 914 -63.82 41.05 -27.08
N THR A 915 -63.23 41.65 -25.99
CA THR A 915 -63.75 42.82 -25.29
C THR A 915 -63.00 44.09 -25.66
N LEU A 916 -62.12 44.08 -26.63
CA LEU A 916 -61.43 45.29 -27.11
C LEU A 916 -62.41 46.21 -27.82
N THR A 917 -62.31 47.52 -27.54
CA THR A 917 -63.08 48.52 -28.19
C THR A 917 -62.62 48.79 -29.65
N SER A 918 -63.43 49.43 -30.49
CA SER A 918 -62.93 49.84 -31.82
C SER A 918 -61.82 50.91 -31.64
N GLY A 919 -60.72 50.76 -32.43
CA GLY A 919 -59.59 51.66 -32.40
C GLY A 919 -58.23 50.93 -32.40
N LEU A 920 -57.19 51.71 -32.11
CA LEU A 920 -55.78 51.18 -31.96
C LEU A 920 -55.49 50.90 -30.51
N HIS A 921 -55.10 49.68 -30.22
CA HIS A 921 -54.70 49.18 -28.90
C HIS A 921 -53.19 48.91 -28.83
N SER A 922 -52.50 49.55 -27.88
CA SER A 922 -51.09 49.27 -27.65
C SER A 922 -50.96 48.11 -26.68
N ILE A 923 -50.82 46.88 -27.21
CA ILE A 923 -50.74 45.66 -26.40
C ILE A 923 -49.30 45.39 -26.05
N THR A 924 -49.04 45.29 -24.74
CA THR A 924 -47.73 44.91 -24.19
C THR A 924 -47.83 43.59 -23.42
N ALA A 925 -46.93 42.69 -23.71
CA ALA A 925 -46.74 41.45 -22.92
C ALA A 925 -45.47 41.56 -22.13
N THR A 926 -45.58 41.53 -20.80
CA THR A 926 -44.42 41.60 -19.89
C THR A 926 -44.23 40.24 -19.17
N TYR A 927 -43.12 39.59 -19.45
CA TYR A 927 -42.71 38.46 -18.67
C TYR A 927 -42.20 38.95 -17.30
N ASN A 928 -42.80 38.47 -16.23
CA ASN A 928 -42.55 38.94 -14.86
C ASN A 928 -41.24 38.45 -14.25
N GLY A 929 -40.47 37.64 -15.02
CA GLY A 929 -39.26 37.00 -14.56
C GLY A 929 -39.54 35.74 -13.70
N SER A 930 -38.47 35.14 -13.21
CA SER A 930 -38.53 34.00 -12.31
C SER A 930 -37.31 33.98 -11.36
N THR A 931 -37.15 32.91 -10.63
CA THR A 931 -35.94 32.67 -9.79
C THR A 931 -34.67 32.73 -10.64
N ASN A 932 -34.72 32.25 -11.88
CA ASN A 932 -33.56 32.06 -12.74
C ASN A 932 -33.44 33.09 -13.88
N PHE A 933 -34.51 33.82 -14.21
CA PHE A 933 -34.55 34.73 -15.33
C PHE A 933 -35.04 36.13 -14.97
N ILE A 934 -34.42 37.11 -15.61
CA ILE A 934 -34.85 38.50 -15.55
C ILE A 934 -36.08 38.65 -16.47
N GLY A 935 -37.02 39.53 -16.09
CA GLY A 935 -38.17 39.86 -16.88
C GLY A 935 -37.83 40.56 -18.20
N SER A 936 -38.73 40.48 -19.18
CA SER A 936 -38.62 41.12 -20.51
C SER A 936 -40.01 41.46 -21.04
N SER A 937 -40.12 42.39 -22.01
CA SER A 937 -41.39 42.79 -22.57
C SER A 937 -41.30 42.95 -24.06
N ALA A 938 -42.45 42.83 -24.72
CA ALA A 938 -42.68 43.15 -26.14
C ALA A 938 -44.05 43.82 -26.33
N SER A 939 -44.11 44.69 -27.28
CA SER A 939 -45.36 45.40 -27.61
C SER A 939 -45.69 45.22 -29.06
N LEU A 940 -46.99 45.31 -29.38
CA LEU A 940 -47.51 45.41 -30.71
C LEU A 940 -48.77 46.28 -30.71
N THR A 941 -49.14 46.76 -31.89
CA THR A 941 -50.42 47.48 -32.09
C THR A 941 -51.46 46.49 -32.64
N GLN A 942 -52.57 46.36 -31.91
CA GLN A 942 -53.78 45.65 -32.39
C GLN A 942 -54.76 46.67 -32.90
N THR A 943 -55.17 46.47 -34.14
CA THR A 943 -56.25 47.25 -34.72
C THR A 943 -57.57 46.51 -34.57
N VAL A 944 -58.63 47.20 -34.10
CA VAL A 944 -60.02 46.72 -34.01
C VAL A 944 -60.91 47.65 -34.85
N ASN A 945 -61.46 47.12 -35.96
CA ASN A 945 -62.34 47.84 -36.89
C ASN A 945 -63.73 48.01 -36.30
#